data_0991b0e0c1fec09056e8ad39b1070fa5
#
_entry.id   0991b0e0c1fec09056e8ad39b1070fa5
#
_cell.length_a   1.000
_cell.length_b   1.000
_cell.length_c   1.000
_cell.angle_alpha   90.00
_cell.angle_beta   90.00
_cell.angle_gamma   90.00
#
_symmetry.space_group_name_H-M   'P 1'
#
loop_
_entity.id
_entity.type
_entity.pdbx_description
1 polymer ?
#
loop_
_entity_poly.entity_id
_entity_poly.type
_entity_poly.pdbx_seq_one_letter_code
_entity_poly.pdbx_strand_id
1 'polypeptide(L)'
;MTTAYRFGDYTLTASTRELRRGDMPIALSPRAFDCLAYLLAHRDRAVGKDELVAAIWERVDVSDTQLGQTVLRARRAVDDDGQAQTVIRTVSRFGYRWVAPVEIDGIEPCASRTAAIEEPLVAEEPEAQPPIDVAAAPSAEPNARTRSRHRAFALAIAAAALVGVALAWRLLPSARHLAIPRQAATTAVVLPFHVAAGASDTWLRLGAMDLVADRLRAAGLAVPPSETTVAVIQATHDGSSSAAIRRVTPAALVVDGEIAQANGAWTVSLHALAADGAALSVASTQNDALDAARDASDRLLGRLGRSHAPTPPVADALQQRLQRAQAALLANDLDSARAILVGDPELARSEPELGYRLAMVDFRAGEYARAEASLTSLLADARDPALRARALDGRGAVRIREDNFAGAEADYDAAIAILQDSGNAAELGRALTGRGILRSMRRAFAPALADFGQARVQLAEAGDTLAIARVDTDQGGLEMTRDRPQDALAYLDEAADTFERYGAINELMETLESLVSNHLALLQPADALAASDRSWSLASRVTDPNQRLDLVEDRVDAFLALGRLGEAGALLSTLPADAPGANPFVARRVHALRARLALAQDDAALAADEAKRALALAAPSDDLGEGIAEIALVYQRAVLAAPNANATAAPSSAWIDFGKPAAYPVQALAEAEWSASRGDDDNAAALFARALAMAEARGVPADVGVVSEAYGPWLLAHDRMREAGDVIGRVAPWAERDYASALLQVRLFHALGEPAAWSNALAGARRLAGERELPSELVEPPSGRREIAGVHPR
;
A
#
# COMPACT_ATOMS: atom_id res chain seq x y z
N MET A 1 10.02 22.49 30.20
CA MET A 1 8.65 22.49 30.75
C MET A 1 8.20 21.05 30.86
N THR A 2 7.75 20.62 32.02
CA THR A 2 7.43 19.22 32.31
C THR A 2 5.98 18.98 31.89
N THR A 3 5.74 18.33 30.77
CA THR A 3 4.37 18.04 30.32
C THR A 3 3.82 16.87 31.14
N ALA A 4 2.79 17.13 31.94
CA ALA A 4 2.04 16.11 32.66
C ALA A 4 0.64 16.00 32.04
N TYR A 5 0.21 14.77 31.75
CA TYR A 5 -1.12 14.46 31.22
C TYR A 5 -1.99 13.90 32.34
N ARG A 6 -3.14 14.50 32.58
CA ARG A 6 -4.12 14.06 33.58
C ARG A 6 -5.36 13.50 32.85
N PHE A 7 -5.79 12.30 33.22
CA PHE A 7 -6.97 11.65 32.66
C PHE A 7 -7.62 10.75 33.73
N GLY A 8 -8.88 10.99 34.02
CA GLY A 8 -9.55 10.37 35.15
C GLY A 8 -8.74 10.54 36.45
N ASP A 9 -8.52 9.46 37.19
CA ASP A 9 -7.72 9.46 38.42
C ASP A 9 -6.19 9.37 38.17
N TYR A 10 -5.75 9.38 36.91
CA TYR A 10 -4.36 9.12 36.54
C TYR A 10 -3.63 10.38 36.11
N THR A 11 -2.34 10.42 36.43
CA THR A 11 -1.40 11.46 35.96
C THR A 11 -0.16 10.77 35.36
N LEU A 12 0.14 11.04 34.10
CA LEU A 12 1.33 10.56 33.42
C LEU A 12 2.28 11.73 33.20
N THR A 13 3.50 11.63 33.74
CA THR A 13 4.56 12.62 33.54
C THR A 13 5.66 12.03 32.65
N ALA A 14 5.74 12.57 31.43
CA ALA A 14 6.66 12.02 30.42
C ALA A 14 8.14 12.20 30.80
N SER A 15 8.51 13.32 31.41
CA SER A 15 9.90 13.64 31.79
C SER A 15 10.46 12.78 32.92
N THR A 16 9.62 12.40 33.88
CA THR A 16 10.02 11.52 35.00
C THR A 16 9.73 10.05 34.72
N ARG A 17 9.03 9.75 33.61
CA ARG A 17 8.56 8.40 33.25
C ARG A 17 7.71 7.75 34.33
N GLU A 18 6.83 8.54 34.94
CA GLU A 18 5.95 8.09 36.03
C GLU A 18 4.48 8.11 35.62
N LEU A 19 3.77 7.03 35.95
CA LEU A 19 2.30 6.97 35.95
C LEU A 19 1.86 6.91 37.42
N ARG A 20 0.92 7.74 37.81
CA ARG A 20 0.36 7.79 39.17
C ARG A 20 -1.14 7.72 39.13
N ARG A 21 -1.75 7.09 40.15
CA ARG A 21 -3.18 7.18 40.43
C ARG A 21 -3.37 7.98 41.72
N GLY A 22 -3.82 9.21 41.62
CA GLY A 22 -3.71 10.16 42.71
C GLY A 22 -2.25 10.27 43.17
N ASP A 23 -1.96 10.01 44.46
CA ASP A 23 -0.60 10.07 44.99
C ASP A 23 0.17 8.73 44.90
N MET A 24 -0.45 7.67 44.44
CA MET A 24 0.16 6.32 44.38
C MET A 24 0.85 6.09 43.04
N PRO A 25 2.15 5.78 43.01
CA PRO A 25 2.84 5.42 41.77
C PRO A 25 2.41 4.05 41.28
N ILE A 26 2.22 3.90 39.97
CA ILE A 26 1.91 2.63 39.31
C ILE A 26 3.15 2.09 38.62
N ALA A 27 3.57 0.90 39.00
CA ALA A 27 4.70 0.25 38.35
C ALA A 27 4.33 -0.22 36.95
N LEU A 28 5.00 0.32 35.94
CA LEU A 28 4.80 -0.01 34.53
C LEU A 28 6.11 -0.49 33.90
N SER A 29 6.00 -1.45 32.98
CA SER A 29 7.18 -1.79 32.17
C SER A 29 7.52 -0.61 31.24
N PRO A 30 8.84 -0.37 30.93
CA PRO A 30 9.22 0.76 30.08
C PRO A 30 8.43 0.86 28.79
N ARG A 31 8.21 -0.23 28.09
CA ARG A 31 7.46 -0.29 26.83
C ARG A 31 5.96 0.02 27.00
N ALA A 32 5.35 -0.43 28.09
CA ALA A 32 3.94 -0.10 28.35
C ALA A 32 3.79 1.38 28.73
N PHE A 33 4.79 1.97 29.39
CA PHE A 33 4.85 3.40 29.64
C PHE A 33 4.97 4.19 28.33
N ASP A 34 5.91 3.80 27.46
CA ASP A 34 6.14 4.44 26.17
C ASP A 34 4.89 4.37 25.29
N CYS A 35 4.16 3.24 25.33
CA CYS A 35 2.88 3.09 24.66
C CYS A 35 1.85 4.12 25.13
N LEU A 36 1.65 4.26 26.46
CA LEU A 36 0.73 5.26 27.01
C LEU A 36 1.17 6.69 26.67
N ALA A 37 2.46 7.00 26.84
CA ALA A 37 2.98 8.34 26.57
C ALA A 37 2.82 8.72 25.10
N TYR A 38 3.08 7.78 24.18
CA TYR A 38 2.93 8.02 22.76
C TYR A 38 1.47 8.21 22.35
N LEU A 39 0.56 7.36 22.81
CA LEU A 39 -0.87 7.48 22.54
C LEU A 39 -1.47 8.77 23.13
N LEU A 40 -0.99 9.22 24.31
CA LEU A 40 -1.39 10.49 24.91
C LEU A 40 -0.88 11.70 24.13
N ALA A 41 0.36 11.64 23.65
CA ALA A 41 0.93 12.71 22.83
C ALA A 41 0.18 12.85 21.50
N HIS A 42 -0.36 11.76 20.96
CA HIS A 42 -1.08 11.70 19.69
C HIS A 42 -2.59 11.39 19.87
N ARG A 43 -3.18 11.84 21.00
CA ARG A 43 -4.59 11.58 21.38
C ARG A 43 -5.63 12.14 20.42
N ASP A 44 -5.24 13.10 19.61
CA ASP A 44 -6.04 13.76 18.57
C ASP A 44 -6.36 12.81 17.38
N ARG A 45 -5.58 11.75 17.21
CA ARG A 45 -5.69 10.83 16.07
C ARG A 45 -5.56 9.35 16.47
N ALA A 46 -5.85 8.48 15.51
CA ALA A 46 -5.47 7.08 15.61
C ALA A 46 -3.97 6.90 15.30
N VAL A 47 -3.32 5.97 15.98
CA VAL A 47 -1.91 5.62 15.83
C VAL A 47 -1.84 4.23 15.22
N GLY A 48 -1.12 4.08 14.09
CA GLY A 48 -0.93 2.82 13.41
C GLY A 48 -0.11 1.83 14.24
N LYS A 49 -0.25 0.53 13.97
CA LYS A 49 0.52 -0.51 14.68
C LYS A 49 2.03 -0.30 14.49
N ASP A 50 2.46 -0.08 13.25
CA ASP A 50 3.87 0.06 12.90
C ASP A 50 4.46 1.36 13.44
N GLU A 51 3.68 2.44 13.42
CA GLU A 51 4.04 3.70 14.05
C GLU A 51 4.25 3.52 15.55
N LEU A 52 3.36 2.80 16.22
CA LEU A 52 3.46 2.54 17.65
C LEU A 52 4.64 1.63 17.97
N VAL A 53 4.91 0.64 17.12
CA VAL A 53 6.11 -0.22 17.22
C VAL A 53 7.37 0.61 17.06
N ALA A 54 7.46 1.43 16.01
CA ALA A 54 8.63 2.28 15.79
C ALA A 54 8.89 3.25 16.96
N ALA A 55 7.84 3.75 17.58
CA ALA A 55 7.94 4.68 18.71
C ALA A 55 8.37 4.01 20.01
N ILE A 56 8.05 2.72 20.23
CA ILE A 56 8.27 2.01 21.48
C ILE A 56 9.52 1.13 21.45
N TRP A 57 9.84 0.58 20.28
CA TRP A 57 10.99 -0.28 20.07
C TRP A 57 11.94 0.36 19.08
N GLU A 58 13.15 0.67 19.50
CA GLU A 58 14.22 1.18 18.62
C GLU A 58 14.67 0.13 17.58
N ARG A 59 14.08 -1.06 17.61
CA ARG A 59 14.34 -2.20 16.72
C ARG A 59 13.03 -2.79 16.20
N VAL A 60 13.04 -3.24 14.97
CA VAL A 60 11.89 -3.43 14.08
C VAL A 60 11.26 -4.81 14.11
N ASP A 61 11.80 -5.78 14.84
CA ASP A 61 11.26 -7.14 14.97
C ASP A 61 10.27 -7.27 16.15
N VAL A 62 9.10 -6.71 16.00
CA VAL A 62 8.05 -6.83 17.02
C VAL A 62 6.81 -7.45 16.39
N SER A 63 6.50 -8.69 16.78
CA SER A 63 5.28 -9.35 16.31
C SER A 63 4.01 -8.65 16.82
N ASP A 64 2.91 -8.74 16.09
CA ASP A 64 1.57 -8.27 16.50
C ASP A 64 1.19 -8.77 17.90
N THR A 65 1.65 -9.97 18.27
CA THR A 65 1.44 -10.56 19.60
C THR A 65 2.18 -9.77 20.68
N GLN A 66 3.42 -9.32 20.43
CA GLN A 66 4.18 -8.52 21.38
C GLN A 66 3.61 -7.12 21.54
N LEU A 67 3.20 -6.47 20.45
CA LEU A 67 2.49 -5.20 20.50
C LEU A 67 1.18 -5.34 21.26
N GLY A 68 0.37 -6.35 20.94
CA GLY A 68 -0.89 -6.65 21.64
C GLY A 68 -0.71 -6.85 23.13
N GLN A 69 0.34 -7.56 23.56
CA GLN A 69 0.68 -7.76 24.97
C GLN A 69 1.11 -6.45 25.63
N THR A 70 1.81 -5.58 24.92
CA THR A 70 2.24 -4.28 25.45
C THR A 70 1.05 -3.34 25.65
N VAL A 71 0.14 -3.28 24.68
CA VAL A 71 -1.12 -2.52 24.78
C VAL A 71 -2.02 -3.08 25.89
N LEU A 72 -2.09 -4.40 26.03
CA LEU A 72 -2.84 -5.03 27.12
C LEU A 72 -2.29 -4.63 28.50
N ARG A 73 -0.96 -4.58 28.66
CA ARG A 73 -0.33 -4.09 29.91
C ARG A 73 -0.58 -2.59 30.13
N ALA A 74 -0.53 -1.79 29.07
CA ALA A 74 -0.86 -0.37 29.12
C ALA A 74 -2.32 -0.16 29.58
N ARG A 75 -3.28 -0.88 29.00
CA ARG A 75 -4.69 -0.85 29.40
C ARG A 75 -4.89 -1.23 30.86
N ARG A 76 -4.32 -2.34 31.29
CA ARG A 76 -4.43 -2.81 32.69
C ARG A 76 -3.93 -1.77 33.68
N ALA A 77 -2.91 -1.01 33.33
CA ALA A 77 -2.33 0.00 34.23
C ALA A 77 -3.22 1.22 34.43
N VAL A 78 -4.17 1.44 33.52
CA VAL A 78 -5.14 2.56 33.57
C VAL A 78 -6.57 2.05 33.74
N ASP A 79 -6.74 0.81 34.23
CA ASP A 79 -8.04 0.15 34.47
C ASP A 79 -8.95 0.14 33.22
N ASP A 80 -8.35 0.07 32.02
CA ASP A 80 -9.10 0.01 30.77
C ASP A 80 -9.41 -1.45 30.40
N ASP A 81 -10.70 -1.78 30.31
CA ASP A 81 -11.15 -3.09 29.86
C ASP A 81 -11.05 -3.18 28.32
N GLY A 82 -10.40 -4.23 27.83
CA GLY A 82 -10.27 -4.50 26.41
C GLY A 82 -11.60 -4.64 25.65
N GLN A 83 -12.71 -4.88 26.33
CA GLN A 83 -14.05 -4.89 25.75
C GLN A 83 -14.70 -3.49 25.78
N ALA A 84 -14.59 -2.78 26.88
CA ALA A 84 -15.17 -1.44 27.03
C ALA A 84 -14.38 -0.38 26.28
N GLN A 85 -13.05 -0.51 26.20
CA GLN A 85 -12.13 0.37 25.46
C GLN A 85 -12.37 1.87 25.75
N THR A 86 -12.47 2.20 27.02
CA THR A 86 -12.83 3.55 27.51
C THR A 86 -11.65 4.51 27.49
N VAL A 87 -10.41 4.00 27.48
CA VAL A 87 -9.18 4.81 27.45
C VAL A 87 -8.43 4.62 26.13
N ILE A 88 -8.18 3.37 25.75
CA ILE A 88 -7.49 3.02 24.51
C ILE A 88 -8.44 2.22 23.63
N ARG A 89 -8.90 2.78 22.54
CA ARG A 89 -9.74 2.08 21.55
C ARG A 89 -8.89 1.38 20.51
N THR A 90 -9.23 0.12 20.19
CA THR A 90 -8.67 -0.58 19.05
C THR A 90 -9.37 -0.11 17.78
N VAL A 91 -8.60 0.41 16.83
CA VAL A 91 -9.08 0.72 15.48
C VAL A 91 -8.78 -0.49 14.62
N SER A 92 -9.86 -1.19 14.22
CA SER A 92 -9.75 -2.47 13.50
C SER A 92 -8.85 -2.34 12.27
N ARG A 93 -7.89 -3.28 12.13
CA ARG A 93 -6.90 -3.36 11.05
C ARG A 93 -5.89 -2.19 10.97
N PHE A 94 -5.99 -1.19 11.86
CA PHE A 94 -5.11 -0.03 11.80
C PHE A 94 -4.17 0.06 13.01
N GLY A 95 -4.72 0.05 14.23
CA GLY A 95 -3.91 0.23 15.43
C GLY A 95 -4.74 0.65 16.63
N TYR A 96 -4.35 1.76 17.29
CA TYR A 96 -4.95 2.16 18.56
C TYR A 96 -5.18 3.66 18.61
N ARG A 97 -6.19 4.08 19.35
CA ARG A 97 -6.50 5.50 19.56
C ARG A 97 -6.77 5.76 21.04
N TRP A 98 -6.22 6.86 21.54
CA TRP A 98 -6.62 7.39 22.84
C TRP A 98 -8.00 8.02 22.76
N VAL A 99 -8.91 7.70 23.68
CA VAL A 99 -10.30 8.20 23.67
C VAL A 99 -10.75 8.84 24.98
N ALA A 100 -10.01 8.67 26.07
CA ALA A 100 -10.33 9.31 27.33
C ALA A 100 -10.03 10.82 27.29
N PRO A 101 -10.82 11.67 27.96
CA PRO A 101 -10.53 13.09 28.12
C PRO A 101 -9.18 13.31 28.82
N VAL A 102 -8.39 14.28 28.35
CA VAL A 102 -7.04 14.56 28.87
C VAL A 102 -6.90 16.05 29.17
N GLU A 103 -6.44 16.36 30.37
CA GLU A 103 -6.00 17.70 30.77
C GLU A 103 -4.48 17.76 30.79
N ILE A 104 -3.89 18.89 30.36
CA ILE A 104 -2.44 19.07 30.31
C ILE A 104 -2.07 20.14 31.32
N ASP A 105 -1.29 19.74 32.34
CA ASP A 105 -0.72 20.73 33.28
C ASP A 105 0.52 21.40 32.65
N GLY A 106 0.44 22.72 32.44
CA GLY A 106 1.59 23.52 32.00
C GLY A 106 1.44 24.38 30.74
N ILE A 107 0.23 24.49 30.17
CA ILE A 107 -0.04 25.45 29.08
C ILE A 107 -1.13 26.40 29.55
N GLU A 108 -0.76 27.67 29.84
CA GLU A 108 -1.74 28.73 29.87
C GLU A 108 -2.39 28.85 28.49
N PRO A 109 -3.73 28.92 28.42
CA PRO A 109 -4.41 29.13 27.16
C PRO A 109 -4.09 30.53 26.62
N CYS A 110 -3.49 30.57 25.43
CA CYS A 110 -3.36 31.84 24.69
C CYS A 110 -4.76 32.32 24.33
N ALA A 111 -5.26 33.29 25.08
CA ALA A 111 -6.55 33.92 24.86
C ALA A 111 -6.51 34.73 23.57
N SER A 112 -7.31 34.36 22.60
CA SER A 112 -7.72 35.22 21.50
C SER A 112 -8.54 36.38 22.06
N ARG A 113 -8.00 37.59 21.91
CA ARG A 113 -8.70 38.83 22.18
C ARG A 113 -9.96 38.96 21.33
N THR A 114 -11.10 39.08 21.99
CA THR A 114 -12.14 39.99 21.52
C THR A 114 -12.70 40.73 22.74
N ALA A 115 -12.65 42.05 22.65
CA ALA A 115 -13.04 42.98 23.69
C ALA A 115 -14.56 43.20 23.70
N ALA A 116 -15.13 43.33 24.86
CA ALA A 116 -15.91 44.49 25.34
C ALA A 116 -16.69 44.14 26.61
N ILE A 117 -16.31 44.87 27.70
CA ILE A 117 -17.16 45.72 28.54
C ILE A 117 -18.32 45.00 29.29
N GLU A 118 -18.42 44.96 30.57
CA GLU A 118 -18.36 45.85 31.73
C GLU A 118 -18.52 45.01 33.04
N GLU A 119 -17.88 45.48 34.09
CA GLU A 119 -17.97 45.14 35.53
C GLU A 119 -19.25 45.74 36.18
N PRO A 120 -19.43 45.65 37.50
CA PRO A 120 -19.06 44.66 38.55
C PRO A 120 -20.22 44.40 39.56
N LEU A 121 -19.99 43.61 40.59
CA LEU A 121 -20.23 43.87 42.03
C LEU A 121 -20.45 42.60 42.88
N VAL A 122 -19.51 42.38 43.76
CA VAL A 122 -19.51 42.30 45.23
C VAL A 122 -20.05 41.04 45.93
N ALA A 123 -19.08 40.36 46.51
CA ALA A 123 -18.88 39.89 47.88
C ALA A 123 -19.97 39.07 48.60
N GLU A 124 -19.64 37.97 49.15
CA GLU A 124 -19.27 37.72 50.54
C GLU A 124 -19.09 36.24 50.85
N GLU A 125 -17.93 35.91 51.41
CA GLU A 125 -17.73 34.79 52.37
C GLU A 125 -18.23 35.29 53.77
N PRO A 126 -18.33 34.50 54.88
CA PRO A 126 -17.48 33.35 55.23
C PRO A 126 -18.10 32.29 56.20
N GLU A 127 -17.20 31.39 56.60
CA GLU A 127 -17.05 30.65 57.90
C GLU A 127 -17.87 29.39 58.14
N ALA A 128 -17.15 28.31 58.28
CA ALA A 128 -16.39 27.69 59.35
C ALA A 128 -17.13 26.73 60.27
N GLN A 129 -16.73 25.47 60.21
CA GLN A 129 -16.42 24.42 61.22
C GLN A 129 -17.06 24.51 62.64
N PRO A 130 -16.91 23.48 63.50
CA PRO A 130 -16.58 22.04 63.39
C PRO A 130 -17.40 21.15 64.42
N PRO A 131 -16.86 20.12 65.09
CA PRO A 131 -17.17 18.72 64.97
C PRO A 131 -17.86 18.14 66.26
N ILE A 132 -17.96 16.81 66.40
CA ILE A 132 -17.99 15.99 67.68
C ILE A 132 -18.43 14.56 67.32
N ASP A 133 -17.64 13.65 67.39
CA ASP A 133 -17.00 12.74 68.38
C ASP A 133 -17.87 11.60 68.92
N VAL A 134 -17.31 10.41 68.75
CA VAL A 134 -17.21 9.24 69.65
C VAL A 134 -18.48 8.47 70.03
N ALA A 135 -18.52 7.16 69.72
CA ALA A 135 -18.42 6.12 70.73
C ALA A 135 -18.53 4.69 70.21
N ALA A 136 -17.72 3.89 70.84
CA ALA A 136 -17.39 2.54 70.64
C ALA A 136 -18.51 1.49 70.87
N ALA A 137 -18.10 0.29 70.33
CA ALA A 137 -18.70 -1.03 70.38
C ALA A 137 -19.39 -1.49 71.72
N PRO A 138 -20.12 -2.61 71.73
CA PRO A 138 -19.47 -3.87 71.83
C PRO A 138 -20.02 -5.09 71.03
N SER A 139 -19.15 -6.07 70.96
CA SER A 139 -19.28 -7.40 70.46
C SER A 139 -20.45 -8.21 71.09
N ALA A 140 -21.11 -9.04 70.28
CA ALA A 140 -21.63 -10.34 70.72
C ALA A 140 -21.89 -11.26 69.50
N GLU A 141 -21.14 -12.30 69.31
CA GLU A 141 -21.62 -13.56 68.73
C GLU A 141 -22.62 -14.16 69.68
N PRO A 142 -23.59 -14.99 69.32
CA PRO A 142 -23.53 -16.19 68.49
C PRO A 142 -24.83 -16.59 67.76
N ASN A 143 -24.81 -17.56 66.96
CA ASN A 143 -25.67 -18.68 66.75
C ASN A 143 -25.90 -19.06 65.29
N ALA A 144 -25.11 -19.99 64.89
CA ALA A 144 -25.28 -20.79 63.68
C ALA A 144 -26.44 -21.79 63.89
N ARG A 145 -27.64 -21.47 63.41
CA ARG A 145 -28.68 -22.52 63.16
C ARG A 145 -29.83 -22.06 62.27
N THR A 146 -29.96 -20.83 61.89
CA THR A 146 -31.07 -20.34 61.03
C THR A 146 -30.66 -19.92 59.61
N ARG A 147 -29.39 -20.07 59.22
CA ARG A 147 -28.90 -19.66 57.89
C ARG A 147 -29.11 -20.69 56.77
N SER A 148 -29.60 -21.89 57.05
CA SER A 148 -29.73 -22.96 56.04
C SER A 148 -31.01 -22.83 55.20
N ARG A 149 -32.12 -22.33 55.73
CA ARG A 149 -33.39 -22.24 55.02
C ARG A 149 -33.49 -21.02 54.08
N HIS A 150 -32.87 -19.92 54.43
CA HIS A 150 -32.89 -18.72 53.58
C HIS A 150 -31.92 -18.81 52.40
N ARG A 151 -30.82 -19.56 52.54
CA ARG A 151 -29.91 -19.81 51.40
C ARG A 151 -30.50 -20.75 50.36
N ALA A 152 -31.26 -21.77 50.80
CA ALA A 152 -31.96 -22.68 49.87
C ALA A 152 -33.12 -21.96 49.15
N PHE A 153 -33.82 -21.03 49.82
CA PHE A 153 -34.85 -20.23 49.20
C PHE A 153 -34.32 -19.15 48.26
N ALA A 154 -33.21 -18.53 48.62
CA ALA A 154 -32.53 -17.57 47.74
C ALA A 154 -31.91 -18.23 46.49
N LEU A 155 -31.35 -19.44 46.63
CA LEU A 155 -30.85 -20.24 45.50
C LEU A 155 -31.99 -20.74 44.60
N ALA A 156 -33.14 -21.08 45.16
CA ALA A 156 -34.33 -21.48 44.41
C ALA A 156 -34.92 -20.27 43.61
N ILE A 157 -34.94 -19.08 44.21
CA ILE A 157 -35.36 -17.84 43.52
C ILE A 157 -34.37 -17.45 42.45
N ALA A 158 -33.05 -17.56 42.71
CA ALA A 158 -32.02 -17.29 41.72
C ALA A 158 -32.06 -18.30 40.56
N ALA A 159 -32.30 -19.59 40.85
CA ALA A 159 -32.46 -20.59 39.81
C ALA A 159 -33.75 -20.38 38.99
N ALA A 160 -34.86 -20.00 39.64
CA ALA A 160 -36.12 -19.69 38.97
C ALA A 160 -35.99 -18.39 38.12
N ALA A 161 -35.23 -17.40 38.59
CA ALA A 161 -34.92 -16.18 37.82
C ALA A 161 -34.05 -16.49 36.61
N LEU A 162 -33.02 -17.33 36.74
CA LEU A 162 -32.17 -17.77 35.62
C LEU A 162 -32.94 -18.60 34.59
N VAL A 163 -33.84 -19.48 35.04
CA VAL A 163 -34.74 -20.24 34.16
C VAL A 163 -35.77 -19.31 33.51
N GLY A 164 -36.29 -18.32 34.23
CA GLY A 164 -37.17 -17.28 33.67
C GLY A 164 -36.46 -16.41 32.64
N VAL A 165 -35.20 -16.02 32.87
CA VAL A 165 -34.36 -15.27 31.90
C VAL A 165 -34.04 -16.17 30.71
N ALA A 166 -33.70 -17.45 30.91
CA ALA A 166 -33.44 -18.39 29.82
C ALA A 166 -34.71 -18.69 28.99
N LEU A 167 -35.90 -18.73 29.64
CA LEU A 167 -37.16 -18.89 28.93
C LEU A 167 -37.59 -17.62 28.23
N ALA A 168 -37.39 -16.45 28.84
CA ALA A 168 -37.58 -15.15 28.22
C ALA A 168 -36.64 -14.95 27.02
N TRP A 169 -35.37 -15.42 27.10
CA TRP A 169 -34.43 -15.47 25.97
C TRP A 169 -34.86 -16.42 24.86
N ARG A 170 -35.65 -17.44 25.17
CA ARG A 170 -36.21 -18.36 24.16
C ARG A 170 -37.56 -17.91 23.60
N LEU A 171 -38.31 -17.08 24.34
CA LEU A 171 -39.65 -16.63 23.95
C LEU A 171 -39.70 -15.20 23.44
N LEU A 172 -38.67 -14.35 23.73
CA LEU A 172 -38.47 -13.17 22.91
C LEU A 172 -38.05 -13.65 21.52
N PRO A 173 -38.76 -13.26 20.44
CA PRO A 173 -38.21 -13.37 19.11
C PRO A 173 -36.90 -12.64 19.21
N SER A 174 -35.79 -13.36 19.03
CA SER A 174 -34.48 -12.81 18.95
C SER A 174 -34.64 -11.57 18.10
N ALA A 175 -34.52 -10.37 18.70
CA ALA A 175 -33.96 -9.28 18.02
C ALA A 175 -32.54 -9.78 17.68
N ARG A 176 -32.51 -10.65 16.70
CA ARG A 176 -31.36 -10.75 15.84
C ARG A 176 -31.16 -9.29 15.50
N HIS A 177 -30.18 -8.64 16.14
CA HIS A 177 -29.41 -7.70 15.39
C HIS A 177 -29.15 -8.49 14.11
N LEU A 178 -29.92 -8.17 13.11
CA LEU A 178 -29.52 -8.31 11.76
C LEU A 178 -28.18 -7.57 11.77
N ALA A 179 -27.10 -8.28 12.10
CA ALA A 179 -25.90 -8.12 11.37
C ALA A 179 -26.44 -8.20 9.95
N ILE A 180 -26.68 -7.05 9.36
CA ILE A 180 -26.80 -6.90 7.93
C ILE A 180 -25.60 -7.72 7.49
N PRO A 181 -25.77 -8.88 6.85
CA PRO A 181 -24.64 -9.52 6.23
C PRO A 181 -24.10 -8.36 5.41
N ARG A 182 -22.82 -7.99 5.59
CA ARG A 182 -22.13 -7.14 4.64
C ARG A 182 -22.41 -7.86 3.34
N GLN A 183 -23.43 -7.39 2.63
CA GLN A 183 -23.80 -7.92 1.34
C GLN A 183 -22.51 -7.75 0.56
N ALA A 184 -21.94 -8.86 0.12
CA ALA A 184 -20.85 -8.84 -0.83
C ALA A 184 -21.27 -7.79 -1.86
N ALA A 185 -20.48 -6.71 -1.98
CA ALA A 185 -20.91 -5.56 -2.75
C ALA A 185 -21.25 -6.09 -4.14
N THR A 186 -22.51 -5.91 -4.55
CA THR A 186 -22.98 -6.43 -5.84
C THR A 186 -22.18 -5.72 -6.90
N THR A 187 -21.30 -6.43 -7.58
CA THR A 187 -20.48 -5.85 -8.65
C THR A 187 -21.38 -5.56 -9.84
N ALA A 188 -21.33 -4.31 -10.31
CA ALA A 188 -22.11 -3.89 -11.47
C ALA A 188 -21.20 -3.23 -12.51
N VAL A 189 -21.42 -3.46 -13.78
CA VAL A 189 -20.72 -2.80 -14.89
C VAL A 189 -21.72 -2.07 -15.73
N VAL A 190 -21.47 -0.80 -16.04
CA VAL A 190 -22.29 0.03 -16.94
C VAL A 190 -21.58 0.12 -18.29
N LEU A 191 -22.26 -0.28 -19.35
CA LEU A 191 -21.71 -0.26 -20.70
C LEU A 191 -21.88 1.12 -21.36
N PRO A 192 -21.05 1.50 -22.35
CA PRO A 192 -21.28 2.67 -23.18
C PRO A 192 -22.66 2.59 -23.88
N PHE A 193 -23.42 3.65 -23.80
CA PHE A 193 -24.80 3.68 -24.25
C PHE A 193 -24.92 3.67 -25.78
N HIS A 194 -25.99 3.08 -26.27
CA HIS A 194 -26.39 3.18 -27.66
C HIS A 194 -27.17 4.48 -27.88
N VAL A 195 -26.66 5.34 -28.73
CA VAL A 195 -27.31 6.60 -29.09
C VAL A 195 -27.94 6.44 -30.49
N ALA A 196 -29.23 6.64 -30.60
CA ALA A 196 -29.95 6.49 -31.87
C ALA A 196 -29.40 7.44 -32.96
N ALA A 197 -29.32 6.97 -34.20
CA ALA A 197 -28.74 7.70 -35.33
C ALA A 197 -29.44 9.04 -35.57
N GLY A 198 -28.68 10.11 -35.69
CA GLY A 198 -29.17 11.48 -35.96
C GLY A 198 -28.84 12.50 -34.89
N ALA A 199 -28.24 12.08 -33.79
CA ALA A 199 -27.83 12.97 -32.69
C ALA A 199 -26.42 13.55 -32.93
N SER A 200 -26.31 14.88 -32.91
CA SER A 200 -25.04 15.61 -32.78
C SER A 200 -24.34 15.34 -31.43
N ASP A 201 -24.91 14.48 -30.61
CA ASP A 201 -24.59 14.28 -29.19
C ASP A 201 -23.93 12.93 -28.95
N THR A 202 -22.94 12.58 -29.78
CA THR A 202 -22.15 11.34 -29.66
C THR A 202 -21.48 11.19 -28.27
N TRP A 203 -21.23 12.32 -27.58
CA TRP A 203 -20.70 12.36 -26.23
C TRP A 203 -21.63 11.69 -25.19
N LEU A 204 -22.98 11.68 -25.46
CA LEU A 204 -23.94 11.03 -24.56
C LEU A 204 -23.64 9.54 -24.36
N ARG A 205 -23.00 8.90 -25.33
CA ARG A 205 -22.60 7.50 -25.24
C ARG A 205 -21.77 7.22 -24.00
N LEU A 206 -20.78 8.06 -23.70
CA LEU A 206 -19.90 7.93 -22.55
C LEU A 206 -20.35 8.81 -21.37
N GLY A 207 -20.88 9.99 -21.62
CA GLY A 207 -21.33 10.89 -20.55
C GLY A 207 -22.52 10.35 -19.76
N ALA A 208 -23.51 9.75 -20.41
CA ALA A 208 -24.61 9.12 -19.69
C ALA A 208 -24.20 7.81 -19.01
N MET A 209 -23.30 7.02 -19.62
CA MET A 209 -22.70 5.86 -18.99
C MET A 209 -22.04 6.24 -17.66
N ASP A 210 -21.17 7.24 -17.66
CA ASP A 210 -20.44 7.72 -16.50
C ASP A 210 -21.38 8.21 -15.40
N LEU A 211 -22.38 9.03 -15.79
CA LEU A 211 -23.40 9.50 -14.86
C LEU A 211 -24.14 8.35 -14.15
N VAL A 212 -24.55 7.32 -14.91
CA VAL A 212 -25.23 6.15 -14.37
C VAL A 212 -24.28 5.34 -13.46
N ALA A 213 -23.04 5.14 -13.88
CA ALA A 213 -22.02 4.46 -13.10
C ALA A 213 -21.80 5.15 -11.75
N ASP A 214 -21.68 6.48 -11.74
CA ASP A 214 -21.51 7.28 -10.53
C ASP A 214 -22.72 7.12 -9.58
N ARG A 215 -23.94 7.16 -10.12
CA ARG A 215 -25.14 6.99 -9.29
C ARG A 215 -25.26 5.61 -8.68
N LEU A 216 -24.92 4.57 -9.44
CA LEU A 216 -24.89 3.20 -8.93
C LEU A 216 -23.80 3.04 -7.83
N ARG A 217 -22.65 3.66 -8.02
CA ARG A 217 -21.53 3.68 -7.05
C ARG A 217 -21.93 4.41 -5.77
N ALA A 218 -22.57 5.58 -5.90
CA ALA A 218 -23.07 6.35 -4.77
C ALA A 218 -24.16 5.61 -3.98
N ALA A 219 -24.89 4.68 -4.62
CA ALA A 219 -25.85 3.78 -3.95
C ALA A 219 -25.21 2.51 -3.36
N GLY A 220 -23.88 2.43 -3.32
CA GLY A 220 -23.12 1.35 -2.67
C GLY A 220 -22.98 0.08 -3.53
N LEU A 221 -23.13 0.15 -4.85
CA LEU A 221 -22.73 -0.94 -5.74
C LEU A 221 -21.22 -0.81 -6.03
N ALA A 222 -20.54 -1.94 -6.17
CA ALA A 222 -19.17 -1.98 -6.65
C ALA A 222 -19.16 -1.81 -8.16
N VAL A 223 -18.97 -0.58 -8.64
CA VAL A 223 -18.93 -0.26 -10.08
C VAL A 223 -17.52 0.15 -10.46
N PRO A 224 -16.89 -0.51 -11.46
CA PRO A 224 -15.57 -0.12 -11.94
C PRO A 224 -15.54 1.36 -12.36
N PRO A 225 -14.40 2.02 -12.29
CA PRO A 225 -14.22 3.32 -12.93
C PRO A 225 -14.64 3.26 -14.41
N SER A 226 -15.31 4.30 -14.88
CA SER A 226 -15.81 4.33 -16.27
C SER A 226 -14.68 4.22 -17.29
N GLU A 227 -13.51 4.77 -16.98
CA GLU A 227 -12.28 4.66 -17.77
C GLU A 227 -11.87 3.19 -17.97
N THR A 228 -11.90 2.40 -16.91
CA THR A 228 -11.61 0.96 -16.96
C THR A 228 -12.58 0.22 -17.86
N THR A 229 -13.88 0.49 -17.72
CA THR A 229 -14.90 -0.16 -18.56
C THR A 229 -14.69 0.19 -20.04
N VAL A 230 -14.38 1.44 -20.36
CA VAL A 230 -14.10 1.88 -21.74
C VAL A 230 -12.82 1.20 -22.26
N ALA A 231 -11.75 1.13 -21.48
CA ALA A 231 -10.51 0.47 -21.87
C ALA A 231 -10.72 -1.03 -22.15
N VAL A 232 -11.49 -1.72 -21.29
CA VAL A 232 -11.84 -3.15 -21.50
C VAL A 232 -12.60 -3.36 -22.80
N ILE A 233 -13.56 -2.48 -23.11
CA ILE A 233 -14.37 -2.59 -24.34
C ILE A 233 -13.52 -2.31 -25.58
N GLN A 234 -12.61 -1.32 -25.52
CA GLN A 234 -11.70 -1.01 -26.63
C GLN A 234 -10.73 -2.17 -26.91
N ALA A 235 -10.25 -2.85 -25.87
CA ALA A 235 -9.38 -4.00 -26.01
C ALA A 235 -10.07 -5.28 -26.50
N THR A 236 -11.40 -5.38 -26.32
CA THR A 236 -12.19 -6.51 -26.84
C THR A 236 -12.71 -6.19 -28.23
N HIS A 237 -12.04 -6.69 -29.28
CA HIS A 237 -12.44 -6.51 -30.68
C HIS A 237 -13.86 -7.04 -31.03
N ASP A 238 -14.52 -7.70 -30.09
CA ASP A 238 -15.79 -8.43 -30.27
C ASP A 238 -17.04 -7.63 -29.89
N GLY A 239 -16.95 -6.32 -29.86
CA GLY A 239 -18.11 -5.46 -29.61
C GLY A 239 -18.67 -5.57 -28.19
N SER A 240 -19.43 -4.60 -27.78
CA SER A 240 -20.05 -4.39 -26.47
C SER A 240 -21.13 -5.42 -26.06
N SER A 241 -20.97 -6.71 -26.35
CA SER A 241 -21.96 -7.69 -25.89
C SER A 241 -21.78 -7.95 -24.39
N SER A 242 -22.84 -7.93 -23.60
CA SER A 242 -22.90 -8.26 -22.19
C SER A 242 -22.23 -9.60 -21.86
N ALA A 243 -22.25 -10.55 -22.81
CA ALA A 243 -21.61 -11.85 -22.68
C ALA A 243 -20.07 -11.77 -22.80
N ALA A 244 -19.54 -10.88 -23.64
CA ALA A 244 -18.08 -10.65 -23.73
C ALA A 244 -17.54 -9.99 -22.47
N ILE A 245 -18.25 -9.00 -21.97
CA ILE A 245 -17.90 -8.28 -20.72
C ILE A 245 -17.91 -9.23 -19.53
N ARG A 246 -18.89 -10.12 -19.40
CA ARG A 246 -18.95 -11.11 -18.30
C ARG A 246 -17.82 -12.13 -18.29
N ARG A 247 -17.24 -12.43 -19.45
CA ARG A 247 -16.05 -13.31 -19.53
C ARG A 247 -14.80 -12.64 -18.99
N VAL A 248 -14.81 -11.33 -18.92
CA VAL A 248 -13.65 -10.49 -18.63
C VAL A 248 -13.75 -9.81 -17.27
N THR A 249 -14.97 -9.60 -16.78
CA THR A 249 -15.23 -8.94 -15.50
C THR A 249 -16.22 -9.77 -14.69
N PRO A 250 -15.95 -10.11 -13.44
CA PRO A 250 -16.85 -10.88 -12.59
C PRO A 250 -18.04 -10.02 -12.12
N ALA A 251 -18.81 -9.46 -13.07
CA ALA A 251 -19.94 -8.59 -12.77
C ALA A 251 -21.19 -9.41 -12.45
N ALA A 252 -21.75 -9.19 -11.27
CA ALA A 252 -23.05 -9.75 -10.88
C ALA A 252 -24.20 -9.08 -11.67
N LEU A 253 -24.01 -7.83 -12.12
CA LEU A 253 -24.97 -7.04 -12.86
C LEU A 253 -24.29 -6.34 -14.03
N VAL A 254 -24.83 -6.47 -15.24
CA VAL A 254 -24.41 -5.68 -16.41
C VAL A 254 -25.55 -4.75 -16.79
N VAL A 255 -25.30 -3.46 -16.85
CA VAL A 255 -26.27 -2.42 -17.22
C VAL A 255 -25.90 -1.89 -18.59
N ASP A 256 -26.83 -2.02 -19.52
CA ASP A 256 -26.79 -1.46 -20.86
C ASP A 256 -27.79 -0.30 -20.97
N GLY A 257 -27.47 0.72 -21.75
CA GLY A 257 -28.28 1.90 -21.90
C GLY A 257 -28.54 2.27 -23.35
N GLU A 258 -29.78 2.68 -23.64
CA GLU A 258 -30.20 3.21 -24.94
C GLU A 258 -30.75 4.63 -24.78
N ILE A 259 -30.34 5.53 -25.67
CA ILE A 259 -30.75 6.94 -25.69
C ILE A 259 -31.39 7.23 -27.03
N ALA A 260 -32.63 7.72 -27.00
CA ALA A 260 -33.37 8.15 -28.19
C ALA A 260 -33.99 9.53 -27.96
N GLN A 261 -34.04 10.32 -29.02
CA GLN A 261 -34.77 11.61 -29.03
C GLN A 261 -35.98 11.54 -29.98
N ALA A 262 -37.14 11.89 -29.48
CA ALA A 262 -38.35 11.96 -30.28
C ALA A 262 -39.19 13.15 -29.82
N ASN A 263 -39.72 13.92 -30.79
CA ASN A 263 -40.60 15.09 -30.53
C ASN A 263 -40.03 16.10 -29.51
N GLY A 264 -38.71 16.29 -29.49
CA GLY A 264 -38.03 17.21 -28.55
C GLY A 264 -37.81 16.66 -27.16
N ALA A 265 -38.28 15.46 -26.85
CA ALA A 265 -38.01 14.78 -25.57
C ALA A 265 -36.97 13.68 -25.71
N TRP A 266 -36.19 13.48 -24.66
CA TRP A 266 -35.15 12.45 -24.56
C TRP A 266 -35.65 11.27 -23.72
N THR A 267 -35.52 10.07 -24.27
CA THR A 267 -35.85 8.84 -23.57
C THR A 267 -34.55 8.06 -23.32
N VAL A 268 -34.29 7.73 -22.06
CA VAL A 268 -33.21 6.85 -21.66
C VAL A 268 -33.81 5.56 -21.11
N SER A 269 -33.42 4.45 -21.72
CA SER A 269 -33.77 3.10 -21.28
C SER A 269 -32.55 2.39 -20.72
N LEU A 270 -32.67 1.82 -19.52
CA LEU A 270 -31.64 1.02 -18.89
C LEU A 270 -32.09 -0.43 -18.82
N HIS A 271 -31.22 -1.32 -19.27
CA HIS A 271 -31.42 -2.77 -19.25
C HIS A 271 -30.34 -3.38 -18.35
N ALA A 272 -30.73 -3.86 -17.17
CA ALA A 272 -29.83 -4.50 -16.24
C ALA A 272 -30.04 -6.01 -16.30
N LEU A 273 -28.95 -6.74 -16.57
CA LEU A 273 -28.96 -8.19 -16.69
C LEU A 273 -28.10 -8.78 -15.54
N ALA A 274 -28.73 -9.54 -14.66
CA ALA A 274 -28.06 -10.21 -13.55
C ALA A 274 -27.34 -11.50 -13.99
N ALA A 275 -26.40 -12.00 -13.17
CA ALA A 275 -25.62 -13.20 -13.49
C ALA A 275 -26.48 -14.48 -13.59
N ASP A 276 -27.59 -14.53 -12.87
CA ASP A 276 -28.58 -15.60 -12.90
C ASP A 276 -29.53 -15.55 -14.13
N GLY A 277 -29.36 -14.53 -14.99
CA GLY A 277 -30.19 -14.31 -16.17
C GLY A 277 -31.45 -13.45 -15.92
N ALA A 278 -31.67 -13.00 -14.68
CA ALA A 278 -32.77 -12.08 -14.39
C ALA A 278 -32.51 -10.73 -15.09
N ALA A 279 -33.52 -10.21 -15.80
CA ALA A 279 -33.43 -8.95 -16.51
C ALA A 279 -34.41 -7.94 -15.89
N LEU A 280 -33.91 -6.72 -15.69
CA LEU A 280 -34.68 -5.56 -15.28
C LEU A 280 -34.58 -4.49 -16.34
N SER A 281 -35.70 -3.89 -16.72
CA SER A 281 -35.71 -2.76 -17.63
C SER A 281 -36.49 -1.60 -17.00
N VAL A 282 -35.93 -0.41 -17.14
CA VAL A 282 -36.56 0.85 -16.74
C VAL A 282 -36.33 1.87 -17.83
N ALA A 283 -37.24 2.82 -17.93
CA ALA A 283 -37.09 3.92 -18.88
C ALA A 283 -37.59 5.22 -18.26
N SER A 284 -37.01 6.33 -18.70
CA SER A 284 -37.44 7.67 -18.36
C SER A 284 -37.45 8.56 -19.59
N THR A 285 -38.43 9.46 -19.67
CA THR A 285 -38.53 10.47 -20.74
C THR A 285 -38.56 11.85 -20.09
N GLN A 286 -37.63 12.72 -20.47
CA GLN A 286 -37.45 14.08 -19.97
C GLN A 286 -37.09 15.03 -21.11
N ASN A 287 -37.11 16.34 -20.84
CA ASN A 287 -36.69 17.36 -21.79
C ASN A 287 -35.15 17.39 -22.00
N ASP A 288 -34.40 16.83 -21.10
CA ASP A 288 -32.93 16.73 -21.14
C ASP A 288 -32.48 15.26 -21.03
N ALA A 289 -31.39 14.90 -21.73
CA ALA A 289 -30.90 13.54 -21.78
C ALA A 289 -30.24 13.10 -20.43
N LEU A 290 -29.55 14.01 -19.74
CA LEU A 290 -28.93 13.69 -18.46
C LEU A 290 -29.98 13.56 -17.34
N ASP A 291 -31.06 14.38 -17.38
CA ASP A 291 -32.20 14.25 -16.48
C ASP A 291 -32.94 12.94 -16.68
N ALA A 292 -33.10 12.54 -17.92
CA ALA A 292 -33.69 11.23 -18.27
C ALA A 292 -32.79 10.08 -17.75
N ALA A 293 -31.46 10.20 -17.87
CA ALA A 293 -30.51 9.21 -17.37
C ALA A 293 -30.52 9.13 -15.84
N ARG A 294 -30.62 10.26 -15.15
CA ARG A 294 -30.75 10.32 -13.69
C ARG A 294 -32.01 9.62 -13.20
N ASP A 295 -33.15 10.01 -13.73
CA ASP A 295 -34.45 9.43 -13.34
C ASP A 295 -34.52 7.93 -13.66
N ALA A 296 -34.00 7.51 -14.82
CA ALA A 296 -33.87 6.09 -15.14
C ALA A 296 -32.97 5.34 -14.14
N SER A 297 -31.85 5.93 -13.71
CA SER A 297 -30.97 5.36 -12.70
C SER A 297 -31.66 5.20 -11.35
N ASP A 298 -32.42 6.22 -10.93
CA ASP A 298 -33.17 6.19 -9.67
C ASP A 298 -34.25 5.12 -9.67
N ARG A 299 -34.95 4.97 -10.82
CA ARG A 299 -35.91 3.86 -11.03
C ARG A 299 -35.24 2.51 -10.98
N LEU A 300 -34.04 2.36 -11.57
CA LEU A 300 -33.29 1.12 -11.53
C LEU A 300 -32.88 0.79 -10.09
N LEU A 301 -32.34 1.75 -9.37
CA LEU A 301 -31.96 1.61 -7.95
C LEU A 301 -33.14 1.23 -7.08
N GLY A 302 -34.31 1.84 -7.28
CA GLY A 302 -35.55 1.49 -6.60
C GLY A 302 -35.97 0.04 -6.86
N ARG A 303 -35.81 -0.45 -8.11
CA ARG A 303 -36.06 -1.87 -8.45
C ARG A 303 -35.06 -2.83 -7.83
N LEU A 304 -33.81 -2.38 -7.63
CA LEU A 304 -32.75 -3.14 -6.96
C LEU A 304 -32.88 -3.07 -5.40
N GLY A 305 -33.90 -2.40 -4.87
CA GLY A 305 -34.12 -2.22 -3.44
C GLY A 305 -33.09 -1.31 -2.78
N ARG A 306 -32.50 -0.41 -3.53
CA ARG A 306 -31.50 0.56 -3.05
C ARG A 306 -32.09 1.97 -3.04
N SER A 307 -31.77 2.75 -2.02
CA SER A 307 -32.13 4.18 -1.94
C SER A 307 -30.90 5.05 -2.20
N HIS A 308 -31.10 6.13 -2.91
CA HIS A 308 -30.11 7.18 -3.12
C HIS A 308 -30.68 8.52 -2.65
N ALA A 309 -29.83 9.36 -2.05
CA ALA A 309 -30.24 10.71 -1.69
C ALA A 309 -30.51 11.53 -2.97
N PRO A 310 -31.62 12.28 -3.05
CA PRO A 310 -31.89 13.11 -4.21
C PRO A 310 -30.79 14.17 -4.36
N THR A 311 -30.15 14.22 -5.52
CA THR A 311 -29.19 15.25 -5.85
C THR A 311 -29.95 16.52 -6.24
N PRO A 312 -29.63 17.70 -5.70
CA PRO A 312 -30.27 18.93 -6.11
C PRO A 312 -30.03 19.19 -7.60
N PRO A 313 -31.00 19.82 -8.31
CA PRO A 313 -30.80 20.20 -9.70
C PRO A 313 -29.66 21.23 -9.78
N VAL A 314 -28.59 20.90 -10.50
CA VAL A 314 -27.47 21.84 -10.76
C VAL A 314 -27.79 22.58 -12.05
N ALA A 315 -27.32 23.82 -12.22
CA ALA A 315 -27.51 24.62 -13.42
C ALA A 315 -27.18 23.81 -14.70
N ASP A 316 -28.16 23.61 -15.54
CA ASP A 316 -28.12 22.66 -16.66
C ASP A 316 -26.89 22.80 -17.57
N ALA A 317 -26.47 24.05 -17.86
CA ALA A 317 -25.35 24.33 -18.77
C ALA A 317 -23.98 23.90 -18.21
N LEU A 318 -23.72 24.11 -16.89
CA LEU A 318 -22.47 23.74 -16.24
C LEU A 318 -22.33 22.20 -16.22
N GLN A 319 -23.38 21.52 -15.80
CA GLN A 319 -23.33 20.06 -15.67
C GLN A 319 -23.21 19.35 -17.01
N GLN A 320 -23.94 19.81 -18.03
CA GLN A 320 -23.78 19.29 -19.39
C GLN A 320 -22.35 19.46 -19.91
N ARG A 321 -21.72 20.62 -19.63
CA ARG A 321 -20.34 20.88 -20.05
C ARG A 321 -19.35 19.98 -19.32
N LEU A 322 -19.51 19.79 -18.01
CA LEU A 322 -18.67 18.90 -17.21
C LEU A 322 -18.80 17.45 -17.70
N GLN A 323 -20.01 16.97 -17.98
CA GLN A 323 -20.23 15.63 -18.50
C GLN A 323 -19.68 15.44 -19.91
N ARG A 324 -19.78 16.46 -20.78
CA ARG A 324 -19.12 16.43 -22.10
C ARG A 324 -17.61 16.35 -22.00
N ALA A 325 -17.02 17.15 -21.12
CA ALA A 325 -15.57 17.11 -20.86
C ALA A 325 -15.14 15.75 -20.29
N GLN A 326 -15.90 15.20 -19.35
CA GLN A 326 -15.67 13.88 -18.81
C GLN A 326 -15.76 12.79 -19.89
N ALA A 327 -16.75 12.86 -20.76
CA ALA A 327 -16.86 11.92 -21.88
C ALA A 327 -15.66 11.97 -22.83
N ALA A 328 -15.12 13.16 -23.10
CA ALA A 328 -13.90 13.33 -23.88
C ALA A 328 -12.67 12.76 -23.15
N LEU A 329 -12.56 12.94 -21.82
CA LEU A 329 -11.52 12.33 -21.00
C LEU A 329 -11.58 10.80 -21.04
N LEU A 330 -12.78 10.22 -20.96
CA LEU A 330 -13.00 8.77 -21.08
C LEU A 330 -12.63 8.22 -22.45
N ALA A 331 -12.76 9.05 -23.49
CA ALA A 331 -12.30 8.73 -24.84
C ALA A 331 -10.77 8.94 -25.03
N ASN A 332 -10.06 9.37 -23.97
CA ASN A 332 -8.65 9.80 -24.00
C ASN A 332 -8.39 10.96 -24.99
N ASP A 333 -9.39 11.81 -25.23
CA ASP A 333 -9.32 12.98 -26.09
C ASP A 333 -9.17 14.24 -25.24
N LEU A 334 -7.91 14.50 -24.80
CA LEU A 334 -7.57 15.63 -23.94
C LEU A 334 -7.81 16.97 -24.63
N ASP A 335 -7.62 17.04 -25.95
CA ASP A 335 -7.82 18.27 -26.73
C ASP A 335 -9.30 18.65 -26.80
N SER A 336 -10.16 17.68 -27.07
CA SER A 336 -11.62 17.90 -27.04
C SER A 336 -12.10 18.24 -25.61
N ALA A 337 -11.60 17.57 -24.58
CA ALA A 337 -11.93 17.89 -23.19
C ALA A 337 -11.58 19.35 -22.86
N ARG A 338 -10.41 19.79 -23.25
CA ARG A 338 -9.95 21.18 -23.10
C ARG A 338 -10.85 22.15 -23.87
N ALA A 339 -11.11 21.88 -25.17
CA ALA A 339 -11.94 22.73 -26.01
C ALA A 339 -13.36 22.89 -25.43
N ILE A 340 -13.92 21.82 -24.87
CA ILE A 340 -15.24 21.84 -24.24
C ILE A 340 -15.21 22.73 -22.99
N LEU A 341 -14.21 22.61 -22.14
CA LEU A 341 -14.09 23.37 -20.88
C LEU A 341 -13.91 24.87 -21.12
N VAL A 342 -13.18 25.27 -22.16
CA VAL A 342 -12.94 26.68 -22.50
C VAL A 342 -13.94 27.26 -23.51
N GLY A 343 -14.79 26.44 -24.11
CA GLY A 343 -15.65 26.81 -25.23
C GLY A 343 -16.71 27.89 -24.95
N ASP A 344 -16.91 28.25 -23.70
CA ASP A 344 -17.77 29.37 -23.26
C ASP A 344 -17.01 30.23 -22.24
N PRO A 345 -16.40 31.34 -22.65
CA PRO A 345 -15.61 32.19 -21.79
C PRO A 345 -16.40 32.89 -20.67
N GLU A 346 -17.70 33.11 -20.85
CA GLU A 346 -18.56 33.69 -19.81
C GLU A 346 -18.77 32.68 -18.68
N LEU A 347 -19.17 31.46 -19.03
CA LEU A 347 -19.35 30.38 -18.09
C LEU A 347 -18.05 29.98 -17.40
N ALA A 348 -16.95 29.96 -18.14
CA ALA A 348 -15.64 29.65 -17.57
C ALA A 348 -15.16 30.68 -16.53
N ARG A 349 -15.58 31.94 -16.65
CA ARG A 349 -15.31 33.01 -15.67
C ARG A 349 -16.24 32.97 -14.46
N SER A 350 -17.50 32.57 -14.67
CA SER A 350 -18.50 32.52 -13.59
C SER A 350 -18.41 31.24 -12.76
N GLU A 351 -17.88 30.16 -13.34
CA GLU A 351 -17.87 28.81 -12.76
C GLU A 351 -16.44 28.32 -12.49
N PRO A 352 -15.90 28.57 -11.31
CA PRO A 352 -14.51 28.18 -10.94
C PRO A 352 -14.24 26.67 -11.07
N GLU A 353 -15.27 25.82 -10.99
CA GLU A 353 -15.15 24.36 -11.20
C GLU A 353 -14.62 24.01 -12.58
N LEU A 354 -14.99 24.77 -13.64
CA LEU A 354 -14.45 24.58 -14.98
C LEU A 354 -12.96 24.85 -15.04
N GLY A 355 -12.50 25.88 -14.33
CA GLY A 355 -11.07 26.21 -14.20
C GLY A 355 -10.28 25.09 -13.52
N TYR A 356 -10.85 24.52 -12.44
CA TYR A 356 -10.24 23.37 -11.78
C TYR A 356 -10.14 22.16 -12.71
N ARG A 357 -11.24 21.80 -13.40
CA ARG A 357 -11.25 20.68 -14.35
C ARG A 357 -10.26 20.87 -15.50
N LEU A 358 -10.16 22.10 -16.01
CA LEU A 358 -9.19 22.42 -17.05
C LEU A 358 -7.74 22.20 -16.58
N ALA A 359 -7.41 22.65 -15.37
CA ALA A 359 -6.10 22.43 -14.78
C ALA A 359 -5.79 20.93 -14.62
N MET A 360 -6.78 20.12 -14.27
CA MET A 360 -6.60 18.66 -14.17
C MET A 360 -6.43 18.00 -15.54
N VAL A 361 -7.07 18.53 -16.60
CA VAL A 361 -6.81 18.09 -17.98
C VAL A 361 -5.38 18.43 -18.39
N ASP A 362 -4.90 19.65 -18.07
CA ASP A 362 -3.52 20.07 -18.32
C ASP A 362 -2.50 19.19 -17.57
N PHE A 363 -2.79 18.85 -16.32
CA PHE A 363 -1.97 17.92 -15.53
C PHE A 363 -1.86 16.54 -16.21
N ARG A 364 -2.99 15.95 -16.65
CA ARG A 364 -2.99 14.67 -17.37
C ARG A 364 -2.26 14.75 -18.71
N ALA A 365 -2.29 15.91 -19.37
CA ALA A 365 -1.55 16.15 -20.61
C ALA A 365 -0.03 16.34 -20.40
N GLY A 366 0.45 16.35 -19.15
CA GLY A 366 1.85 16.63 -18.82
C GLY A 366 2.22 18.13 -18.92
N GLU A 367 1.23 19.00 -19.07
CA GLU A 367 1.40 20.45 -19.18
C GLU A 367 1.45 21.11 -17.80
N TYR A 368 2.40 20.68 -16.99
CA TYR A 368 2.47 20.99 -15.56
C TYR A 368 2.49 22.49 -15.27
N ALA A 369 3.30 23.24 -15.99
CA ALA A 369 3.38 24.71 -15.83
C ALA A 369 2.03 25.43 -16.08
N ARG A 370 1.23 24.94 -17.06
CA ARG A 370 -0.13 25.48 -17.29
C ARG A 370 -1.07 25.09 -16.17
N ALA A 371 -1.02 23.87 -15.72
CA ALA A 371 -1.84 23.38 -14.62
C ALA A 371 -1.54 24.19 -13.33
N GLU A 372 -0.25 24.42 -12.98
CA GLU A 372 0.13 25.22 -11.83
C GLU A 372 -0.36 26.66 -11.94
N ALA A 373 -0.17 27.30 -13.10
CA ALA A 373 -0.64 28.67 -13.33
C ALA A 373 -2.18 28.78 -13.17
N SER A 374 -2.92 27.83 -13.73
CA SER A 374 -4.39 27.81 -13.66
C SER A 374 -4.87 27.60 -12.21
N LEU A 375 -4.28 26.65 -11.46
CA LEU A 375 -4.62 26.40 -10.07
C LEU A 375 -4.24 27.57 -9.16
N THR A 376 -3.11 28.22 -9.44
CA THR A 376 -2.67 29.41 -8.70
C THR A 376 -3.63 30.58 -8.91
N SER A 377 -4.09 30.82 -10.14
CA SER A 377 -5.11 31.83 -10.44
C SER A 377 -6.43 31.50 -9.74
N LEU A 378 -6.86 30.23 -9.82
CA LEU A 378 -8.08 29.77 -9.14
C LEU A 378 -8.01 30.01 -7.63
N LEU A 379 -6.88 29.73 -6.99
CA LEU A 379 -6.67 29.92 -5.55
C LEU A 379 -6.70 31.38 -5.12
N ALA A 380 -6.38 32.32 -6.00
CA ALA A 380 -6.48 33.74 -5.71
C ALA A 380 -7.95 34.20 -5.59
N ASP A 381 -8.84 33.63 -6.40
CA ASP A 381 -10.23 34.08 -6.53
C ASP A 381 -11.24 33.16 -5.84
N ALA A 382 -10.94 31.88 -5.64
CA ALA A 382 -11.85 30.90 -5.07
C ALA A 382 -12.20 31.23 -3.60
N ARG A 383 -13.49 31.39 -3.32
CA ARG A 383 -14.03 31.63 -1.97
C ARG A 383 -14.58 30.37 -1.31
N ASP A 384 -14.98 29.39 -2.10
CA ASP A 384 -15.45 28.11 -1.60
C ASP A 384 -14.30 27.31 -0.99
N PRO A 385 -14.36 26.95 0.30
CA PRO A 385 -13.29 26.21 0.97
C PRO A 385 -13.04 24.82 0.35
N ALA A 386 -14.09 24.14 -0.12
CA ALA A 386 -13.96 22.82 -0.71
C ALA A 386 -13.21 22.88 -2.04
N LEU A 387 -13.55 23.84 -2.90
CA LEU A 387 -12.83 24.07 -4.14
C LEU A 387 -11.37 24.50 -3.90
N ARG A 388 -11.13 25.36 -2.90
CA ARG A 388 -9.78 25.77 -2.51
C ARG A 388 -8.94 24.57 -2.08
N ALA A 389 -9.50 23.68 -1.27
CA ALA A 389 -8.79 22.48 -0.81
C ALA A 389 -8.44 21.55 -1.99
N ARG A 390 -9.38 21.33 -2.91
CA ARG A 390 -9.11 20.53 -4.14
C ARG A 390 -8.08 21.19 -5.05
N ALA A 391 -8.11 22.52 -5.18
CA ALA A 391 -7.13 23.24 -5.98
C ALA A 391 -5.72 23.21 -5.35
N LEU A 392 -5.63 23.26 -4.02
CA LEU A 392 -4.37 23.07 -3.30
C LEU A 392 -3.84 21.65 -3.45
N ASP A 393 -4.69 20.64 -3.27
CA ASP A 393 -4.34 19.22 -3.48
C ASP A 393 -3.82 18.98 -4.90
N GLY A 394 -4.56 19.44 -5.92
CA GLY A 394 -4.13 19.35 -7.32
C GLY A 394 -2.81 20.09 -7.60
N ARG A 395 -2.61 21.29 -7.03
CA ARG A 395 -1.35 22.04 -7.18
C ARG A 395 -0.19 21.35 -6.47
N GLY A 396 -0.43 20.75 -5.32
CA GLY A 396 0.53 19.90 -4.62
C GLY A 396 1.00 18.75 -5.51
N ALA A 397 0.07 18.06 -6.18
CA ALA A 397 0.40 17.00 -7.12
C ALA A 397 1.21 17.49 -8.34
N VAL A 398 0.85 18.65 -8.91
CA VAL A 398 1.63 19.29 -9.99
C VAL A 398 3.06 19.58 -9.52
N ARG A 399 3.22 20.20 -8.35
CA ARG A 399 4.52 20.58 -7.77
C ARG A 399 5.43 19.40 -7.47
N ILE A 400 4.86 18.24 -7.12
CA ILE A 400 5.65 16.99 -7.03
C ILE A 400 6.28 16.65 -8.38
N ARG A 401 5.54 16.81 -9.49
CA ARG A 401 6.06 16.53 -10.85
C ARG A 401 7.13 17.52 -11.31
N GLU A 402 7.17 18.70 -10.71
CA GLU A 402 8.15 19.74 -10.96
C GLU A 402 9.27 19.79 -9.90
N ASP A 403 9.39 18.75 -9.07
CA ASP A 403 10.36 18.63 -7.96
C ASP A 403 10.30 19.78 -6.94
N ASN A 404 9.21 20.54 -6.92
CA ASN A 404 8.96 21.59 -5.94
C ASN A 404 8.33 21.02 -4.66
N PHE A 405 9.07 20.17 -3.97
CA PHE A 405 8.58 19.44 -2.80
C PHE A 405 8.15 20.34 -1.62
N ALA A 406 8.85 21.46 -1.42
CA ALA A 406 8.50 22.41 -0.35
C ALA A 406 7.17 23.10 -0.62
N GLY A 407 6.94 23.51 -1.88
CA GLY A 407 5.69 24.10 -2.31
C GLY A 407 4.52 23.09 -2.25
N ALA A 408 4.78 21.84 -2.61
CA ALA A 408 3.80 20.75 -2.53
C ALA A 408 3.38 20.48 -1.07
N GLU A 409 4.35 20.39 -0.15
CA GLU A 409 4.04 20.16 1.29
C GLU A 409 3.18 21.28 1.87
N ALA A 410 3.51 22.54 1.53
CA ALA A 410 2.73 23.69 1.98
C ALA A 410 1.28 23.68 1.44
N ASP A 411 1.09 23.24 0.20
CA ASP A 411 -0.23 23.13 -0.41
C ASP A 411 -1.05 22.01 0.24
N TYR A 412 -0.47 20.83 0.46
CA TYR A 412 -1.17 19.75 1.14
C TYR A 412 -1.51 20.11 2.60
N ASP A 413 -0.60 20.77 3.32
CA ASP A 413 -0.86 21.24 4.68
C ASP A 413 -2.03 22.22 4.72
N ALA A 414 -2.09 23.14 3.77
CA ALA A 414 -3.19 24.10 3.66
C ALA A 414 -4.51 23.42 3.26
N ALA A 415 -4.49 22.42 2.36
CA ALA A 415 -5.66 21.65 1.99
C ALA A 415 -6.21 20.87 3.19
N ILE A 416 -5.34 20.16 3.91
CA ILE A 416 -5.70 19.40 5.11
C ILE A 416 -6.29 20.31 6.18
N ALA A 417 -5.69 21.48 6.43
CA ALA A 417 -6.20 22.44 7.43
C ALA A 417 -7.62 22.92 7.09
N ILE A 418 -7.94 23.11 5.81
CA ILE A 418 -9.30 23.46 5.38
C ILE A 418 -10.26 22.29 5.57
N LEU A 419 -9.81 21.06 5.31
CA LEU A 419 -10.67 19.88 5.25
C LEU A 419 -10.93 19.24 6.61
N GLN A 420 -10.06 19.45 7.61
CA GLN A 420 -10.19 18.85 8.95
C GLN A 420 -11.55 19.12 9.60
N ASP A 421 -12.09 20.32 9.44
CA ASP A 421 -13.36 20.73 10.05
C ASP A 421 -14.53 20.76 9.05
N SER A 422 -14.30 20.36 7.79
CA SER A 422 -15.30 20.47 6.72
C SER A 422 -16.32 19.33 6.70
N GLY A 423 -16.04 18.21 7.37
CA GLY A 423 -16.82 16.98 7.27
C GLY A 423 -16.64 16.23 5.92
N ASN A 424 -15.77 16.71 5.04
CA ASN A 424 -15.50 16.05 3.75
C ASN A 424 -14.36 15.03 3.88
N ALA A 425 -14.70 13.87 4.45
CA ALA A 425 -13.74 12.80 4.73
C ALA A 425 -13.02 12.29 3.46
N ALA A 426 -13.71 12.24 2.31
CA ALA A 426 -13.10 11.76 1.07
C ALA A 426 -11.96 12.67 0.59
N GLU A 427 -12.20 14.00 0.55
CA GLU A 427 -11.16 14.96 0.12
C GLU A 427 -10.02 15.03 1.14
N LEU A 428 -10.33 14.98 2.44
CA LEU A 428 -9.30 14.94 3.49
C LEU A 428 -8.40 13.69 3.31
N GLY A 429 -9.01 12.53 3.05
CA GLY A 429 -8.27 11.30 2.79
C GLY A 429 -7.33 11.43 1.59
N ARG A 430 -7.77 12.05 0.49
CA ARG A 430 -6.93 12.28 -0.70
C ARG A 430 -5.77 13.21 -0.42
N ALA A 431 -6.00 14.35 0.22
CA ALA A 431 -4.94 15.30 0.57
C ALA A 431 -3.89 14.68 1.52
N LEU A 432 -4.33 13.85 2.48
CA LEU A 432 -3.43 13.08 3.34
C LEU A 432 -2.62 12.06 2.54
N THR A 433 -3.24 11.38 1.56
CA THR A 433 -2.53 10.45 0.67
C THR A 433 -1.45 11.17 -0.13
N GLY A 434 -1.78 12.30 -0.76
CA GLY A 434 -0.82 13.09 -1.52
C GLY A 434 0.38 13.55 -0.68
N ARG A 435 0.14 14.03 0.56
CA ARG A 435 1.21 14.38 1.49
C ARG A 435 2.02 13.18 1.93
N GLY A 436 1.38 12.04 2.15
CA GLY A 436 2.03 10.77 2.48
C GLY A 436 3.00 10.32 1.38
N ILE A 437 2.58 10.39 0.12
CA ILE A 437 3.42 10.08 -1.05
C ILE A 437 4.62 11.03 -1.09
N LEU A 438 4.41 12.34 -0.97
CA LEU A 438 5.50 13.32 -0.94
C LEU A 438 6.51 13.03 0.17
N ARG A 439 6.05 12.72 1.37
CA ARG A 439 6.89 12.39 2.52
C ARG A 439 7.65 11.08 2.32
N SER A 440 7.02 10.09 1.68
CA SER A 440 7.67 8.85 1.27
C SER A 440 8.83 9.11 0.31
N MET A 441 8.61 9.90 -0.75
CA MET A 441 9.66 10.30 -1.71
C MET A 441 10.84 11.00 -1.02
N ARG A 442 10.57 11.80 0.02
CA ARG A 442 11.59 12.48 0.82
C ARG A 442 12.20 11.61 1.93
N ARG A 443 11.86 10.32 1.97
CA ARG A 443 12.29 9.36 2.99
C ARG A 443 11.89 9.76 4.43
N ALA A 444 10.88 10.60 4.58
CA ALA A 444 10.27 10.95 5.86
C ALA A 444 9.23 9.88 6.26
N PHE A 445 9.69 8.67 6.53
CA PHE A 445 8.86 7.47 6.62
C PHE A 445 7.80 7.52 7.72
N ALA A 446 8.17 7.93 8.94
CA ALA A 446 7.21 7.96 10.04
C ALA A 446 6.06 8.97 9.82
N PRO A 447 6.29 10.21 9.36
CA PRO A 447 5.22 11.11 8.94
C PRO A 447 4.40 10.58 7.76
N ALA A 448 5.01 9.88 6.77
CA ALA A 448 4.29 9.30 5.65
C ALA A 448 3.31 8.21 6.11
N LEU A 449 3.76 7.28 6.97
CA LEU A 449 2.90 6.25 7.56
C LEU A 449 1.74 6.84 8.38
N ALA A 450 1.99 7.92 9.10
CA ALA A 450 0.94 8.62 9.85
C ALA A 450 -0.12 9.20 8.91
N ASP A 451 0.29 9.79 7.79
CA ASP A 451 -0.62 10.33 6.78
C ASP A 451 -1.43 9.24 6.11
N PHE A 452 -0.79 8.16 5.64
CA PHE A 452 -1.50 7.02 5.04
C PHE A 452 -2.49 6.38 6.01
N GLY A 453 -2.09 6.23 7.28
CA GLY A 453 -2.99 5.72 8.30
C GLY A 453 -4.23 6.59 8.52
N GLN A 454 -4.06 7.91 8.58
CA GLN A 454 -5.18 8.84 8.68
C GLN A 454 -6.02 8.85 7.40
N ALA A 455 -5.40 8.81 6.22
CA ALA A 455 -6.08 8.72 4.94
C ALA A 455 -7.03 7.52 4.89
N ARG A 456 -6.57 6.34 5.29
CA ARG A 456 -7.40 5.12 5.35
C ARG A 456 -8.63 5.30 6.25
N VAL A 457 -8.47 5.94 7.41
CA VAL A 457 -9.59 6.21 8.32
C VAL A 457 -10.61 7.11 7.66
N GLN A 458 -10.17 8.22 7.06
CA GLN A 458 -11.05 9.18 6.41
C GLN A 458 -11.76 8.59 5.19
N LEU A 459 -11.02 7.85 4.36
CA LEU A 459 -11.59 7.17 3.18
C LEU A 459 -12.58 6.06 3.59
N ALA A 460 -12.35 5.39 4.72
CA ALA A 460 -13.29 4.41 5.25
C ALA A 460 -14.58 5.06 5.75
N GLU A 461 -14.51 6.24 6.38
CA GLU A 461 -15.69 7.05 6.75
C GLU A 461 -16.46 7.49 5.50
N ALA A 462 -15.76 7.81 4.43
CA ALA A 462 -16.37 8.17 3.14
C ALA A 462 -16.91 6.96 2.36
N GLY A 463 -16.55 5.73 2.73
CA GLY A 463 -16.90 4.51 1.99
C GLY A 463 -16.12 4.33 0.68
N ASP A 464 -15.02 5.06 0.47
CA ASP A 464 -14.21 5.02 -0.76
C ASP A 464 -13.20 3.87 -0.73
N THR A 465 -13.69 2.65 -0.99
CA THR A 465 -12.88 1.42 -0.95
C THR A 465 -11.75 1.42 -1.98
N LEU A 466 -11.95 2.02 -3.16
CA LEU A 466 -10.91 2.08 -4.19
C LEU A 466 -9.77 3.01 -3.78
N ALA A 467 -10.09 4.16 -3.18
CA ALA A 467 -9.06 5.06 -2.66
C ALA A 467 -8.28 4.43 -1.51
N ILE A 468 -8.93 3.62 -0.65
CA ILE A 468 -8.22 2.85 0.38
C ILE A 468 -7.22 1.89 -0.27
N ALA A 469 -7.62 1.15 -1.30
CA ALA A 469 -6.73 0.22 -1.99
C ALA A 469 -5.52 0.94 -2.64
N ARG A 470 -5.70 2.17 -3.16
CA ARG A 470 -4.57 3.00 -3.63
C ARG A 470 -3.61 3.36 -2.49
N VAL A 471 -4.15 3.79 -1.34
CA VAL A 471 -3.32 4.05 -0.15
C VAL A 471 -2.57 2.79 0.28
N ASP A 472 -3.19 1.62 0.18
CA ASP A 472 -2.54 0.34 0.52
C ASP A 472 -1.40 0.03 -0.46
N THR A 473 -1.56 0.28 -1.77
CA THR A 473 -0.47 0.16 -2.75
C THR A 473 0.68 1.13 -2.43
N ASP A 474 0.37 2.40 -2.16
CA ASP A 474 1.37 3.41 -1.79
C ASP A 474 2.11 3.03 -0.50
N GLN A 475 1.40 2.49 0.48
CA GLN A 475 2.00 2.02 1.74
C GLN A 475 2.85 0.77 1.52
N GLY A 476 2.42 -0.15 0.67
CA GLY A 476 3.24 -1.29 0.24
C GLY A 476 4.55 -0.84 -0.39
N GLY A 477 4.50 0.10 -1.33
CA GLY A 477 5.69 0.70 -1.95
C GLY A 477 6.60 1.42 -0.94
N LEU A 478 6.01 2.09 0.06
CA LEU A 478 6.75 2.68 1.16
C LEU A 478 7.48 1.63 2.00
N GLU A 479 6.84 0.52 2.35
CA GLU A 479 7.48 -0.56 3.12
C GLU A 479 8.62 -1.22 2.33
N MET A 480 8.47 -1.39 1.00
CA MET A 480 9.56 -1.84 0.14
C MET A 480 10.75 -0.85 0.15
N THR A 481 10.48 0.45 0.06
CA THR A 481 11.50 1.51 0.14
C THR A 481 12.22 1.54 1.50
N ARG A 482 11.59 1.01 2.55
CA ARG A 482 12.14 0.86 3.89
C ARG A 482 12.87 -0.45 4.10
N ASP A 483 13.11 -1.21 3.05
CA ASP A 483 13.68 -2.56 3.09
C ASP A 483 12.84 -3.55 3.94
N ARG A 484 11.49 -3.45 3.86
CA ARG A 484 10.53 -4.29 4.59
C ARG A 484 9.57 -5.03 3.67
N PRO A 485 10.08 -5.89 2.78
CA PRO A 485 9.24 -6.57 1.81
C PRO A 485 8.18 -7.48 2.45
N GLN A 486 8.43 -8.03 3.65
CA GLN A 486 7.44 -8.85 4.35
C GLN A 486 6.23 -8.04 4.84
N ASP A 487 6.45 -6.78 5.25
CA ASP A 487 5.39 -5.91 5.74
C ASP A 487 4.55 -5.36 4.57
N ALA A 488 5.16 -5.21 3.39
CA ALA A 488 4.50 -4.75 2.17
C ALA A 488 3.42 -5.72 1.66
N LEU A 489 3.63 -7.05 1.80
CA LEU A 489 2.74 -8.08 1.25
C LEU A 489 1.27 -7.89 1.64
N ALA A 490 0.98 -7.66 2.93
CA ALA A 490 -0.38 -7.57 3.42
C ALA A 490 -1.16 -6.40 2.79
N TYR A 491 -0.49 -5.30 2.51
CA TYR A 491 -1.08 -4.13 1.85
C TYR A 491 -1.29 -4.37 0.37
N LEU A 492 -0.28 -4.90 -0.30
CA LEU A 492 -0.32 -5.16 -1.74
C LEU A 492 -1.34 -6.24 -2.10
N ASP A 493 -1.44 -7.33 -1.32
CA ASP A 493 -2.43 -8.39 -1.54
C ASP A 493 -3.87 -7.86 -1.37
N GLU A 494 -4.17 -7.09 -0.30
CA GLU A 494 -5.50 -6.52 -0.08
C GLU A 494 -5.87 -5.50 -1.16
N ALA A 495 -4.90 -4.71 -1.62
CA ALA A 495 -5.08 -3.77 -2.72
C ALA A 495 -5.38 -4.51 -4.04
N ALA A 496 -4.57 -5.52 -4.40
CA ALA A 496 -4.75 -6.29 -5.62
C ALA A 496 -6.11 -6.99 -5.66
N ASP A 497 -6.54 -7.63 -4.56
CA ASP A 497 -7.85 -8.29 -4.47
C ASP A 497 -8.99 -7.27 -4.57
N THR A 498 -8.80 -6.07 -4.07
CA THR A 498 -9.79 -4.99 -4.18
C THR A 498 -9.87 -4.49 -5.61
N PHE A 499 -8.75 -4.17 -6.24
CA PHE A 499 -8.73 -3.70 -7.63
C PHE A 499 -9.27 -4.76 -8.61
N GLU A 500 -8.96 -6.03 -8.39
CA GLU A 500 -9.51 -7.13 -9.18
C GLU A 500 -11.04 -7.21 -9.05
N ARG A 501 -11.56 -7.11 -7.83
CA ARG A 501 -13.00 -7.13 -7.53
C ARG A 501 -13.76 -5.98 -8.20
N TYR A 502 -13.14 -4.79 -8.23
CA TYR A 502 -13.72 -3.60 -8.83
C TYR A 502 -13.38 -3.46 -10.32
N GLY A 503 -12.53 -4.33 -10.89
CA GLY A 503 -12.07 -4.26 -12.26
C GLY A 503 -11.21 -3.02 -12.55
N ALA A 504 -10.52 -2.47 -11.55
CA ALA A 504 -9.61 -1.33 -11.69
C ALA A 504 -8.26 -1.83 -12.25
N ILE A 505 -8.20 -2.05 -13.57
CA ILE A 505 -7.11 -2.81 -14.21
C ILE A 505 -5.76 -2.11 -14.13
N ASN A 506 -5.71 -0.79 -14.30
CA ASN A 506 -4.44 -0.05 -14.26
C ASN A 506 -3.80 -0.12 -12.87
N GLU A 507 -4.59 0.13 -11.84
CA GLU A 507 -4.16 0.04 -10.45
C GLU A 507 -3.82 -1.40 -10.05
N LEU A 508 -4.59 -2.38 -10.55
CA LEU A 508 -4.28 -3.79 -10.34
C LEU A 508 -2.93 -4.17 -10.93
N MET A 509 -2.61 -3.69 -12.12
CA MET A 509 -1.34 -3.99 -12.77
C MET A 509 -0.15 -3.40 -12.02
N GLU A 510 -0.23 -2.13 -11.61
CA GLU A 510 0.78 -1.47 -10.79
C GLU A 510 1.01 -2.20 -9.46
N THR A 511 -0.08 -2.65 -8.83
CA THR A 511 0.00 -3.42 -7.58
C THR A 511 0.60 -4.82 -7.79
N LEU A 512 0.26 -5.49 -8.89
CA LEU A 512 0.82 -6.81 -9.22
C LEU A 512 2.31 -6.74 -9.58
N GLU A 513 2.77 -5.68 -10.24
CA GLU A 513 4.19 -5.37 -10.47
C GLU A 513 4.93 -5.24 -9.13
N SER A 514 4.36 -4.47 -8.20
CA SER A 514 4.90 -4.34 -6.84
C SER A 514 4.94 -5.69 -6.11
N LEU A 515 3.94 -6.56 -6.29
CA LEU A 515 3.91 -7.90 -5.71
C LEU A 515 5.00 -8.81 -6.30
N VAL A 516 5.23 -8.76 -7.63
CA VAL A 516 6.30 -9.54 -8.27
C VAL A 516 7.65 -9.16 -7.68
N SER A 517 7.97 -7.86 -7.68
CA SER A 517 9.23 -7.34 -7.12
C SER A 517 9.39 -7.72 -5.64
N ASN A 518 8.31 -7.61 -4.86
CA ASN A 518 8.32 -7.93 -3.44
C ASN A 518 8.54 -9.43 -3.17
N HIS A 519 7.90 -10.31 -3.92
CA HIS A 519 8.12 -11.75 -3.80
C HIS A 519 9.54 -12.15 -4.20
N LEU A 520 10.13 -11.50 -5.23
CA LEU A 520 11.53 -11.72 -5.61
C LEU A 520 12.48 -11.28 -4.51
N ALA A 521 12.23 -10.11 -3.89
CA ALA A 521 13.00 -9.64 -2.73
C ALA A 521 12.94 -10.61 -1.54
N LEU A 522 11.83 -11.33 -1.38
CA LEU A 522 11.62 -12.37 -0.36
C LEU A 522 12.12 -13.77 -0.75
N LEU A 523 12.77 -13.92 -1.90
CA LEU A 523 13.17 -15.21 -2.47
C LEU A 523 11.98 -16.20 -2.61
N GLN A 524 10.86 -15.69 -3.14
CA GLN A 524 9.61 -16.43 -3.39
C GLN A 524 9.30 -16.48 -4.90
N PRO A 525 10.13 -17.10 -5.73
CA PRO A 525 9.99 -17.00 -7.19
C PRO A 525 8.72 -17.63 -7.75
N ALA A 526 8.13 -18.62 -7.06
CA ALA A 526 6.86 -19.23 -7.48
C ALA A 526 5.69 -18.25 -7.26
N ASP A 527 5.69 -17.50 -6.15
CA ASP A 527 4.67 -16.52 -5.85
C ASP A 527 4.83 -15.28 -6.76
N ALA A 528 6.07 -14.89 -7.07
CA ALA A 528 6.37 -13.86 -8.06
C ALA A 528 5.79 -14.22 -9.44
N LEU A 529 5.99 -15.49 -9.90
CA LEU A 529 5.41 -15.94 -11.15
C LEU A 529 3.88 -15.95 -11.10
N ALA A 530 3.27 -16.35 -9.98
CA ALA A 530 1.82 -16.34 -9.82
C ALA A 530 1.24 -14.92 -9.92
N ALA A 531 1.89 -13.92 -9.31
CA ALA A 531 1.52 -12.51 -9.47
C ALA A 531 1.69 -12.04 -10.91
N SER A 532 2.81 -12.42 -11.56
CA SER A 532 3.05 -12.12 -12.97
C SER A 532 2.06 -12.83 -13.91
N ASP A 533 1.58 -14.04 -13.60
CA ASP A 533 0.53 -14.71 -14.39
C ASP A 533 -0.79 -13.94 -14.31
N ARG A 534 -1.14 -13.38 -13.16
CA ARG A 534 -2.32 -12.50 -13.01
C ARG A 534 -2.18 -11.27 -13.91
N SER A 535 -1.07 -10.54 -13.85
CA SER A 535 -0.84 -9.35 -14.70
C SER A 535 -0.74 -9.72 -16.18
N TRP A 536 -0.09 -10.82 -16.53
CA TRP A 536 0.03 -11.30 -17.91
C TRP A 536 -1.33 -11.65 -18.54
N SER A 537 -2.28 -12.15 -17.78
CA SER A 537 -3.65 -12.39 -18.25
C SER A 537 -4.33 -11.13 -18.79
N LEU A 538 -3.85 -9.96 -18.34
CA LEU A 538 -4.36 -8.63 -18.73
C LEU A 538 -3.51 -7.97 -19.83
N ALA A 539 -2.40 -8.58 -20.26
CA ALA A 539 -1.43 -7.99 -21.21
C ALA A 539 -2.03 -7.52 -22.53
N SER A 540 -3.09 -8.22 -23.02
CA SER A 540 -3.78 -7.81 -24.25
C SER A 540 -4.54 -6.47 -24.13
N ARG A 541 -4.73 -5.97 -22.91
CA ARG A 541 -5.43 -4.71 -22.59
C ARG A 541 -4.47 -3.54 -22.39
N VAL A 542 -3.16 -3.82 -22.29
CA VAL A 542 -2.11 -2.82 -22.13
C VAL A 542 -1.74 -2.27 -23.48
N THR A 543 -2.02 -0.99 -23.66
CA THR A 543 -1.69 -0.26 -24.90
C THR A 543 -0.43 0.60 -24.75
N ASP A 544 -0.07 0.98 -23.49
CA ASP A 544 1.14 1.75 -23.20
C ASP A 544 2.39 0.88 -23.38
N PRO A 545 3.36 1.29 -24.23
CA PRO A 545 4.59 0.54 -24.45
C PRO A 545 5.44 0.39 -23.17
N ASN A 546 5.43 1.36 -22.25
CA ASN A 546 6.20 1.29 -21.01
C ASN A 546 5.61 0.25 -20.05
N GLN A 547 4.29 0.30 -19.82
CA GLN A 547 3.61 -0.74 -19.03
C GLN A 547 3.77 -2.13 -19.63
N ARG A 548 3.83 -2.23 -20.96
CA ARG A 548 4.08 -3.50 -21.61
C ARG A 548 5.50 -4.01 -21.36
N LEU A 549 6.48 -3.11 -21.27
CA LEU A 549 7.84 -3.45 -20.89
C LEU A 549 7.89 -3.92 -19.44
N ASP A 550 7.21 -3.22 -18.52
CA ASP A 550 7.15 -3.58 -17.09
C ASP A 550 6.62 -5.01 -16.91
N LEU A 551 5.53 -5.35 -17.61
CA LEU A 551 4.99 -6.72 -17.61
C LEU A 551 5.98 -7.78 -18.11
N VAL A 552 6.75 -7.45 -19.16
CA VAL A 552 7.76 -8.36 -19.70
C VAL A 552 8.90 -8.53 -18.72
N GLU A 553 9.37 -7.43 -18.11
CA GLU A 553 10.45 -7.42 -17.13
C GLU A 553 10.11 -8.30 -15.93
N ASP A 554 8.98 -8.06 -15.29
CA ASP A 554 8.48 -8.84 -14.17
C ASP A 554 8.44 -10.35 -14.46
N ARG A 555 7.95 -10.68 -15.64
CA ARG A 555 7.83 -12.08 -16.06
C ARG A 555 9.19 -12.71 -16.35
N VAL A 556 10.08 -11.97 -16.98
CA VAL A 556 11.46 -12.41 -17.23
C VAL A 556 12.20 -12.62 -15.91
N ASP A 557 12.05 -11.73 -14.95
CA ASP A 557 12.67 -11.85 -13.65
C ASP A 557 12.17 -13.07 -12.86
N ALA A 558 10.87 -13.31 -12.89
CA ALA A 558 10.30 -14.53 -12.31
C ALA A 558 10.78 -15.80 -13.02
N PHE A 559 10.90 -15.79 -14.36
CA PHE A 559 11.46 -16.91 -15.11
C PHE A 559 12.94 -17.14 -14.81
N LEU A 560 13.74 -16.07 -14.74
CA LEU A 560 15.15 -16.16 -14.36
C LEU A 560 15.32 -16.75 -12.97
N ALA A 561 14.53 -16.31 -11.99
CA ALA A 561 14.56 -16.82 -10.63
C ALA A 561 14.20 -18.33 -10.56
N LEU A 562 13.27 -18.79 -11.39
CA LEU A 562 12.85 -20.20 -11.50
C LEU A 562 13.74 -21.06 -12.41
N GLY A 563 14.72 -20.48 -13.10
CA GLY A 563 15.55 -21.20 -14.08
C GLY A 563 14.84 -21.57 -15.38
N ARG A 564 13.77 -20.88 -15.76
CA ARG A 564 13.02 -21.06 -17.01
C ARG A 564 13.65 -20.19 -18.12
N LEU A 565 14.91 -20.48 -18.44
CA LEU A 565 15.77 -19.62 -19.27
C LEU A 565 15.29 -19.51 -20.71
N GLY A 566 14.77 -20.59 -21.28
CA GLY A 566 14.23 -20.62 -22.64
C GLY A 566 13.00 -19.73 -22.79
N GLU A 567 12.11 -19.71 -21.81
CA GLU A 567 10.92 -18.86 -21.81
C GLU A 567 11.29 -17.38 -21.63
N ALA A 568 12.24 -17.08 -20.75
CA ALA A 568 12.81 -15.74 -20.61
C ALA A 568 13.40 -15.24 -21.93
N GLY A 569 14.20 -16.07 -22.62
CA GLY A 569 14.81 -15.74 -23.91
C GLY A 569 13.79 -15.53 -25.02
N ALA A 570 12.76 -16.41 -25.10
CA ALA A 570 11.68 -16.28 -26.06
C ALA A 570 10.92 -14.94 -25.86
N LEU A 571 10.64 -14.57 -24.62
CA LEU A 571 9.95 -13.33 -24.30
C LEU A 571 10.80 -12.11 -24.64
N LEU A 572 12.08 -12.08 -24.26
CA LEU A 572 13.01 -10.99 -24.56
C LEU A 572 13.26 -10.81 -26.06
N SER A 573 13.15 -11.86 -26.87
CA SER A 573 13.28 -11.78 -28.31
C SER A 573 12.17 -10.95 -28.98
N THR A 574 11.05 -10.77 -28.31
CA THR A 574 9.93 -9.95 -28.82
C THR A 574 10.13 -8.44 -28.65
N LEU A 575 11.16 -8.03 -27.88
CA LEU A 575 11.42 -6.62 -27.58
C LEU A 575 12.51 -6.03 -28.49
N PRO A 576 12.23 -4.94 -29.24
CA PRO A 576 13.15 -4.33 -30.19
C PRO A 576 14.12 -3.35 -29.48
N ALA A 577 15.13 -3.87 -28.77
CA ALA A 577 16.13 -3.01 -28.10
C ALA A 577 17.02 -2.23 -29.08
N ASP A 578 17.34 -2.84 -30.22
CA ASP A 578 18.28 -2.33 -31.20
C ASP A 578 17.59 -1.62 -32.40
N ALA A 579 16.29 -1.31 -32.30
CA ALA A 579 15.57 -0.64 -33.38
C ALA A 579 16.05 0.81 -33.54
N PRO A 580 16.24 1.30 -34.78
CA PRO A 580 16.55 2.71 -34.99
C PRO A 580 15.51 3.64 -34.36
N GLY A 581 15.94 4.50 -33.43
CA GLY A 581 15.04 5.40 -32.70
C GLY A 581 14.37 4.78 -31.48
N ALA A 582 14.83 3.59 -31.02
CA ALA A 582 14.38 3.02 -29.75
C ALA A 582 14.61 4.00 -28.58
N ASN A 583 13.66 4.06 -27.67
CA ASN A 583 13.81 4.87 -26.45
C ASN A 583 15.01 4.34 -25.63
N PRO A 584 16.04 5.18 -25.34
CA PRO A 584 17.23 4.74 -24.62
C PRO A 584 16.94 4.10 -23.27
N PHE A 585 15.92 4.56 -22.58
CA PHE A 585 15.47 3.98 -21.30
C PHE A 585 14.98 2.55 -21.46
N VAL A 586 14.13 2.30 -22.49
CA VAL A 586 13.63 0.95 -22.81
C VAL A 586 14.79 0.04 -23.25
N ALA A 587 15.65 0.52 -24.15
CA ALA A 587 16.79 -0.24 -24.64
C ALA A 587 17.74 -0.66 -23.50
N ARG A 588 18.02 0.24 -22.55
CA ARG A 588 18.84 -0.05 -21.37
C ARG A 588 18.28 -1.23 -20.57
N ARG A 589 16.98 -1.20 -20.24
CA ARG A 589 16.31 -2.25 -19.45
C ARG A 589 16.36 -3.60 -20.18
N VAL A 590 16.06 -3.62 -21.48
CA VAL A 590 16.12 -4.85 -22.27
C VAL A 590 17.52 -5.43 -22.33
N HIS A 591 18.56 -4.59 -22.55
CA HIS A 591 19.95 -5.04 -22.53
C HIS A 591 20.37 -5.58 -21.16
N ALA A 592 19.93 -4.95 -20.06
CA ALA A 592 20.19 -5.44 -18.70
C ALA A 592 19.59 -6.84 -18.47
N LEU A 593 18.34 -7.06 -18.89
CA LEU A 593 17.69 -8.38 -18.79
C LEU A 593 18.38 -9.44 -19.66
N ARG A 594 18.79 -9.08 -20.88
CA ARG A 594 19.57 -9.98 -21.74
C ARG A 594 20.92 -10.34 -21.15
N ALA A 595 21.59 -9.39 -20.50
CA ALA A 595 22.84 -9.64 -19.80
C ALA A 595 22.68 -10.64 -18.65
N ARG A 596 21.62 -10.49 -17.85
CA ARG A 596 21.29 -11.40 -16.75
C ARG A 596 20.93 -12.81 -17.25
N LEU A 597 20.16 -12.88 -18.34
CA LEU A 597 19.84 -14.16 -18.99
C LEU A 597 21.11 -14.84 -19.52
N ALA A 598 21.97 -14.13 -20.25
CA ALA A 598 23.21 -14.67 -20.80
C ALA A 598 24.14 -15.17 -19.69
N LEU A 599 24.24 -14.44 -18.57
CA LEU A 599 25.02 -14.87 -17.41
C LEU A 599 24.42 -16.15 -16.77
N ALA A 600 23.09 -16.26 -16.70
CA ALA A 600 22.41 -17.45 -16.21
C ALA A 600 22.54 -18.66 -17.15
N GLN A 601 22.89 -18.46 -18.44
CA GLN A 601 23.17 -19.47 -19.46
C GLN A 601 24.67 -19.77 -19.60
N ASP A 602 25.51 -19.22 -18.70
CA ASP A 602 26.98 -19.33 -18.74
C ASP A 602 27.62 -18.73 -20.00
N ASP A 603 26.90 -17.87 -20.75
CA ASP A 603 27.47 -17.13 -21.89
C ASP A 603 28.07 -15.79 -21.42
N ALA A 604 29.25 -15.86 -20.82
CA ALA A 604 29.97 -14.70 -20.29
C ALA A 604 30.28 -13.64 -21.35
N ALA A 605 30.49 -14.03 -22.62
CA ALA A 605 30.81 -13.10 -23.69
C ALA A 605 29.58 -12.23 -24.06
N LEU A 606 28.43 -12.87 -24.23
CA LEU A 606 27.17 -12.17 -24.51
C LEU A 606 26.74 -11.35 -23.30
N ALA A 607 26.88 -11.88 -22.09
CA ALA A 607 26.54 -11.14 -20.85
C ALA A 607 27.35 -9.85 -20.72
N ALA A 608 28.68 -9.89 -21.01
CA ALA A 608 29.53 -8.70 -20.97
C ALA A 608 29.14 -7.68 -22.05
N ASP A 609 28.85 -8.10 -23.29
CA ASP A 609 28.44 -7.19 -24.35
C ASP A 609 27.10 -6.52 -24.06
N GLU A 610 26.10 -7.27 -23.66
CA GLU A 610 24.75 -6.75 -23.31
C GLU A 610 24.79 -5.82 -22.07
N ALA A 611 25.51 -6.20 -21.01
CA ALA A 611 25.66 -5.34 -19.83
C ALA A 611 26.40 -4.03 -20.17
N LYS A 612 27.43 -4.08 -21.02
CA LYS A 612 28.15 -2.88 -21.49
C LYS A 612 27.24 -1.97 -22.31
N ARG A 613 26.36 -2.51 -23.16
CA ARG A 613 25.36 -1.74 -23.91
C ARG A 613 24.37 -1.08 -22.97
N ALA A 614 23.86 -1.81 -21.98
CA ALA A 614 22.96 -1.24 -20.97
C ALA A 614 23.61 -0.07 -20.23
N LEU A 615 24.85 -0.24 -19.76
CA LEU A 615 25.60 0.79 -19.04
C LEU A 615 25.96 2.01 -19.91
N ALA A 616 26.18 1.82 -21.21
CA ALA A 616 26.45 2.91 -22.14
C ALA A 616 25.22 3.82 -22.39
N LEU A 617 24.02 3.32 -22.12
CA LEU A 617 22.75 4.04 -22.21
C LEU A 617 22.34 4.74 -20.90
N ALA A 618 23.10 4.55 -19.82
CA ALA A 618 22.88 5.27 -18.56
C ALA A 618 23.23 6.76 -18.75
N ALA A 619 22.33 7.66 -18.32
CA ALA A 619 22.59 9.09 -18.39
C ALA A 619 23.68 9.50 -17.38
N PRO A 620 24.53 10.51 -17.69
CA PRO A 620 25.53 11.00 -16.75
C PRO A 620 24.94 11.63 -15.48
N SER A 621 23.65 11.98 -15.52
CA SER A 621 22.88 12.53 -14.40
C SER A 621 22.17 11.47 -13.57
N ASP A 622 22.16 10.22 -14.04
CA ASP A 622 21.63 9.14 -13.23
C ASP A 622 22.55 9.01 -12.00
N ASP A 623 22.10 9.52 -10.88
CA ASP A 623 22.71 9.19 -9.59
C ASP A 623 22.84 7.67 -9.63
N LEU A 624 24.07 7.16 -9.49
CA LEU A 624 24.36 5.73 -9.67
C LEU A 624 23.57 4.93 -8.63
N GLY A 625 22.26 4.78 -8.89
CA GLY A 625 21.33 4.03 -8.07
C GLY A 625 21.70 2.55 -8.05
N GLU A 626 21.08 1.83 -7.17
CA GLU A 626 21.29 0.39 -6.96
C GLU A 626 21.23 -0.42 -8.26
N GLY A 627 20.25 -0.14 -9.14
CA GLY A 627 20.10 -0.85 -10.42
C GLY A 627 21.27 -0.69 -11.39
N ILE A 628 21.93 0.48 -11.43
CA ILE A 628 23.16 0.64 -12.24
C ILE A 628 24.32 -0.17 -11.63
N ALA A 629 24.42 -0.19 -10.30
CA ALA A 629 25.43 -0.99 -9.61
C ALA A 629 25.24 -2.50 -9.84
N GLU A 630 24.00 -2.97 -9.91
CA GLU A 630 23.67 -4.36 -10.25
C GLU A 630 24.11 -4.70 -11.68
N ILE A 631 23.80 -3.86 -12.66
CA ILE A 631 24.23 -4.07 -14.04
C ILE A 631 25.76 -4.05 -14.13
N ALA A 632 26.43 -3.17 -13.40
CA ALA A 632 27.90 -3.08 -13.35
C ALA A 632 28.50 -4.34 -12.69
N LEU A 633 27.87 -4.94 -11.68
CA LEU A 633 28.28 -6.20 -11.10
C LEU A 633 28.11 -7.36 -12.10
N VAL A 634 26.98 -7.43 -12.82
CA VAL A 634 26.79 -8.40 -13.90
C VAL A 634 27.89 -8.29 -14.96
N TYR A 635 28.21 -7.06 -15.39
CA TYR A 635 29.31 -6.82 -16.31
C TYR A 635 30.65 -7.30 -15.75
N GLN A 636 30.97 -6.99 -14.50
CA GLN A 636 32.20 -7.43 -13.86
C GLN A 636 32.29 -8.97 -13.79
N ARG A 637 31.24 -9.64 -13.34
CA ARG A 637 31.16 -11.11 -13.25
C ARG A 637 31.37 -11.75 -14.62
N ALA A 638 30.72 -11.22 -15.64
CA ALA A 638 30.87 -11.68 -17.03
C ALA A 638 32.31 -11.54 -17.56
N VAL A 639 32.96 -10.39 -17.32
CA VAL A 639 34.36 -10.15 -17.72
C VAL A 639 35.32 -11.07 -16.94
N LEU A 640 35.12 -11.29 -15.65
CA LEU A 640 35.98 -12.14 -14.82
C LEU A 640 35.81 -13.64 -15.14
N ALA A 641 34.64 -14.06 -15.62
CA ALA A 641 34.40 -15.43 -16.07
C ALA A 641 35.01 -15.73 -17.44
N ALA A 642 35.41 -14.70 -18.20
CA ALA A 642 36.02 -14.91 -19.53
C ALA A 642 37.42 -15.57 -19.44
N PRO A 643 37.77 -16.53 -20.32
CA PRO A 643 38.99 -17.34 -20.22
C PRO A 643 40.33 -16.58 -20.22
N ASN A 644 40.37 -15.30 -20.61
CA ASN A 644 41.55 -14.46 -20.71
C ASN A 644 41.41 -13.12 -19.98
N ALA A 645 40.72 -13.11 -18.84
CA ALA A 645 40.47 -11.89 -18.06
C ALA A 645 41.76 -11.32 -17.45
N ASN A 646 42.46 -10.43 -18.17
CA ASN A 646 43.64 -9.69 -17.69
C ASN A 646 43.29 -8.20 -17.46
N ALA A 647 42.20 -7.94 -16.77
CA ALA A 647 41.82 -6.57 -16.45
C ALA A 647 42.80 -5.94 -15.46
N THR A 648 43.32 -4.74 -15.77
CA THR A 648 44.23 -3.98 -14.92
C THR A 648 43.51 -3.14 -13.87
N ALA A 649 42.23 -2.87 -14.10
CA ALA A 649 41.32 -2.18 -13.18
C ALA A 649 40.02 -2.99 -13.09
N ALA A 650 39.26 -2.79 -12.01
CA ALA A 650 37.95 -3.44 -11.86
C ALA A 650 37.05 -3.06 -13.04
N PRO A 651 36.44 -4.05 -13.74
CA PRO A 651 35.56 -3.76 -14.87
C PRO A 651 34.40 -2.81 -14.52
N SER A 652 33.85 -2.94 -13.32
CA SER A 652 32.77 -2.10 -12.79
C SER A 652 33.22 -0.70 -12.35
N SER A 653 34.54 -0.40 -12.28
CA SER A 653 35.06 0.85 -11.70
C SER A 653 34.69 2.14 -12.46
N ALA A 654 34.16 2.02 -13.69
CA ALA A 654 33.59 3.15 -14.41
C ALA A 654 32.23 3.62 -13.87
N TRP A 655 31.55 2.75 -13.14
CA TRP A 655 30.18 2.95 -12.62
C TRP A 655 30.09 2.79 -11.10
N ILE A 656 31.01 2.08 -10.47
CA ILE A 656 31.14 1.93 -9.02
C ILE A 656 32.44 2.60 -8.58
N ASP A 657 32.35 3.66 -7.80
CA ASP A 657 33.50 4.38 -7.26
C ASP A 657 34.03 3.67 -6.01
N PHE A 658 35.03 2.81 -6.18
CA PHE A 658 35.68 2.08 -5.10
C PHE A 658 36.46 2.99 -4.13
N GLY A 659 36.60 4.27 -4.41
CA GLY A 659 37.20 5.26 -3.52
C GLY A 659 36.20 5.85 -2.51
N LYS A 660 34.90 5.56 -2.66
CA LYS A 660 33.85 6.02 -1.78
C LYS A 660 33.25 4.88 -0.95
N PRO A 661 32.70 5.15 0.24
CA PRO A 661 31.92 4.17 0.97
C PRO A 661 30.74 3.65 0.12
N ALA A 662 30.62 2.33 0.01
CA ALA A 662 29.50 1.71 -0.68
C ALA A 662 28.16 2.15 -0.03
N ALA A 663 27.21 2.55 -0.84
CA ALA A 663 25.85 2.88 -0.41
C ALA A 663 24.94 1.65 -0.37
N TYR A 664 25.23 0.65 -1.21
CA TYR A 664 24.44 -0.58 -1.37
C TYR A 664 25.31 -1.83 -1.18
N PRO A 665 24.76 -2.95 -0.72
CA PRO A 665 25.49 -4.22 -0.57
C PRO A 665 26.17 -4.67 -1.86
N VAL A 666 25.51 -4.50 -3.00
CA VAL A 666 26.01 -4.87 -4.33
C VAL A 666 27.31 -4.14 -4.71
N GLN A 667 27.51 -2.89 -4.27
CA GLN A 667 28.74 -2.16 -4.51
C GLN A 667 29.91 -2.74 -3.70
N ALA A 668 29.68 -2.99 -2.41
CA ALA A 668 30.69 -3.63 -1.55
C ALA A 668 31.01 -5.06 -2.04
N LEU A 669 30.02 -5.76 -2.58
CA LEU A 669 30.19 -7.08 -3.19
C LEU A 669 31.08 -7.01 -4.44
N ALA A 670 30.88 -6.03 -5.31
CA ALA A 670 31.72 -5.83 -6.50
C ALA A 670 33.19 -5.56 -6.12
N GLU A 671 33.44 -4.75 -5.08
CA GLU A 671 34.78 -4.54 -4.53
C GLU A 671 35.40 -5.85 -4.00
N ALA A 672 34.60 -6.64 -3.26
CA ALA A 672 35.04 -7.90 -2.67
C ALA A 672 35.43 -8.93 -3.77
N GLU A 673 34.57 -9.11 -4.78
CA GLU A 673 34.84 -10.04 -5.89
C GLU A 673 36.06 -9.60 -6.71
N TRP A 674 36.26 -8.29 -6.90
CA TRP A 674 37.45 -7.78 -7.56
C TRP A 674 38.71 -8.06 -6.74
N SER A 675 38.70 -7.78 -5.44
CA SER A 675 39.83 -8.04 -4.54
C SER A 675 40.19 -9.52 -4.51
N ALA A 676 39.18 -10.39 -4.42
CA ALA A 676 39.35 -11.85 -4.51
C ALA A 676 39.98 -12.30 -5.84
N SER A 677 39.58 -11.71 -6.95
CA SER A 677 40.11 -12.04 -8.28
C SER A 677 41.59 -11.66 -8.44
N ARG A 678 42.10 -10.77 -7.58
CA ARG A 678 43.48 -10.33 -7.54
C ARG A 678 44.34 -11.11 -6.54
N GLY A 679 43.76 -12.02 -5.77
CA GLY A 679 44.44 -12.75 -4.70
C GLY A 679 44.75 -11.91 -3.47
N ASP A 680 44.04 -10.79 -3.28
CA ASP A 680 44.12 -9.97 -2.06
C ASP A 680 43.09 -10.49 -1.04
N ASP A 681 43.38 -11.66 -0.48
CA ASP A 681 42.44 -12.44 0.31
C ASP A 681 42.04 -11.78 1.60
N ASP A 682 42.95 -11.04 2.25
CA ASP A 682 42.65 -10.33 3.51
C ASP A 682 41.64 -9.20 3.26
N ASN A 683 41.86 -8.42 2.21
CA ASN A 683 40.96 -7.34 1.82
C ASN A 683 39.64 -7.88 1.27
N ALA A 684 39.65 -8.95 0.47
CA ALA A 684 38.44 -9.61 0.00
C ALA A 684 37.57 -10.09 1.15
N ALA A 685 38.17 -10.75 2.16
CA ALA A 685 37.46 -11.20 3.34
C ALA A 685 36.76 -10.06 4.09
N ALA A 686 37.48 -8.95 4.28
CA ALA A 686 36.93 -7.77 4.97
C ALA A 686 35.76 -7.14 4.19
N LEU A 687 35.90 -7.06 2.85
CA LEU A 687 34.88 -6.49 1.97
C LEU A 687 33.64 -7.40 1.86
N PHE A 688 33.80 -8.71 1.75
CA PHE A 688 32.69 -9.67 1.78
C PHE A 688 31.93 -9.59 3.11
N ALA A 689 32.64 -9.56 4.23
CA ALA A 689 32.02 -9.43 5.56
C ALA A 689 31.25 -8.10 5.69
N ARG A 690 31.80 -7.01 5.12
CA ARG A 690 31.12 -5.72 5.06
C ARG A 690 29.86 -5.77 4.18
N ALA A 691 29.92 -6.36 2.99
CA ALA A 691 28.78 -6.51 2.10
C ALA A 691 27.65 -7.29 2.77
N LEU A 692 28.01 -8.40 3.46
CA LEU A 692 27.05 -9.21 4.22
C LEU A 692 26.42 -8.43 5.36
N ALA A 693 27.22 -7.68 6.13
CA ALA A 693 26.70 -6.86 7.22
C ALA A 693 25.74 -5.76 6.72
N MET A 694 26.01 -5.18 5.55
CA MET A 694 25.10 -4.22 4.92
C MET A 694 23.79 -4.89 4.48
N ALA A 695 23.86 -6.07 3.86
CA ALA A 695 22.69 -6.84 3.44
C ALA A 695 21.82 -7.26 4.64
N GLU A 696 22.45 -7.72 5.73
CA GLU A 696 21.76 -8.05 6.98
C GLU A 696 21.11 -6.83 7.65
N ALA A 697 21.76 -5.67 7.57
CA ALA A 697 21.23 -4.43 8.14
C ALA A 697 19.98 -3.95 7.39
N ARG A 698 19.89 -4.20 6.08
CA ARG A 698 18.69 -3.95 5.27
C ARG A 698 17.58 -4.97 5.58
N GLY A 699 17.95 -6.20 5.87
CA GLY A 699 16.99 -7.27 6.20
C GLY A 699 16.22 -7.82 5.01
N VAL A 700 16.64 -7.52 3.77
CA VAL A 700 16.05 -8.03 2.54
C VAL A 700 16.66 -9.40 2.20
N PRO A 701 15.87 -10.48 2.14
CA PRO A 701 16.38 -11.83 1.86
C PRO A 701 17.24 -11.94 0.59
N ALA A 702 16.84 -11.30 -0.50
CA ALA A 702 17.57 -11.32 -1.77
C ALA A 702 18.97 -10.72 -1.64
N ASP A 703 19.15 -9.64 -0.88
CA ASP A 703 20.46 -9.02 -0.64
C ASP A 703 21.41 -9.97 0.09
N VAL A 704 20.88 -10.62 1.14
CA VAL A 704 21.65 -11.63 1.88
C VAL A 704 21.99 -12.82 0.98
N GLY A 705 21.03 -13.21 0.12
CA GLY A 705 21.21 -14.27 -0.87
C GLY A 705 22.36 -13.99 -1.83
N VAL A 706 22.33 -12.85 -2.48
CA VAL A 706 23.31 -12.45 -3.52
C VAL A 706 24.73 -12.33 -2.98
N VAL A 707 24.88 -11.82 -1.74
CA VAL A 707 26.18 -11.73 -1.08
C VAL A 707 26.67 -13.12 -0.64
N SER A 708 25.77 -13.94 -0.07
CA SER A 708 26.11 -15.29 0.38
C SER A 708 26.52 -16.20 -0.79
N GLU A 709 25.90 -15.99 -1.97
CA GLU A 709 26.22 -16.74 -3.19
C GLU A 709 27.67 -16.57 -3.64
N ALA A 710 28.26 -15.41 -3.42
CA ALA A 710 29.68 -15.16 -3.71
C ALA A 710 30.60 -15.48 -2.52
N TYR A 711 30.23 -15.03 -1.32
CA TYR A 711 31.08 -15.14 -0.13
C TYR A 711 31.20 -16.58 0.37
N GLY A 712 30.10 -17.36 0.36
CA GLY A 712 30.10 -18.75 0.82
C GLY A 712 31.10 -19.63 0.05
N PRO A 713 31.04 -19.70 -1.29
CA PRO A 713 32.01 -20.44 -2.10
C PRO A 713 33.46 -19.96 -1.95
N TRP A 714 33.65 -18.63 -1.82
CA TRP A 714 34.98 -18.07 -1.58
C TRP A 714 35.58 -18.58 -0.25
N LEU A 715 34.80 -18.61 0.80
CA LEU A 715 35.22 -19.15 2.12
C LEU A 715 35.54 -20.65 2.04
N LEU A 716 34.72 -21.43 1.32
CA LEU A 716 34.96 -22.86 1.11
C LEU A 716 36.27 -23.11 0.34
N ALA A 717 36.57 -22.30 -0.67
CA ALA A 717 37.80 -22.39 -1.46
C ALA A 717 39.06 -22.06 -0.63
N HIS A 718 38.93 -21.29 0.46
CA HIS A 718 40.02 -20.93 1.37
C HIS A 718 40.04 -21.76 2.66
N ASP A 719 39.38 -22.92 2.68
CA ASP A 719 39.28 -23.84 3.83
C ASP A 719 38.70 -23.20 5.13
N ARG A 720 37.99 -22.08 5.03
CA ARG A 720 37.33 -21.36 6.14
C ARG A 720 35.94 -21.97 6.43
N MET A 721 35.91 -23.28 6.70
CA MET A 721 34.67 -24.09 6.78
C MET A 721 33.66 -23.58 7.80
N ARG A 722 34.12 -23.11 8.97
CA ARG A 722 33.24 -22.59 10.03
C ARG A 722 32.51 -21.34 9.53
N GLU A 723 33.25 -20.40 8.98
CA GLU A 723 32.70 -19.14 8.49
C GLU A 723 31.79 -19.36 7.28
N ALA A 724 32.16 -20.28 6.39
CA ALA A 724 31.30 -20.71 5.30
C ALA A 724 29.96 -21.26 5.82
N GLY A 725 30.01 -22.09 6.88
CA GLY A 725 28.81 -22.61 7.55
C GLY A 725 27.95 -21.50 8.15
N ASP A 726 28.57 -20.49 8.75
CA ASP A 726 27.88 -19.34 9.32
C ASP A 726 27.19 -18.49 8.23
N VAL A 727 27.88 -18.22 7.11
CA VAL A 727 27.34 -17.45 5.98
C VAL A 727 26.21 -18.20 5.26
N ILE A 728 26.45 -19.47 4.92
CA ILE A 728 25.46 -20.30 4.21
C ILE A 728 24.26 -20.62 5.11
N GLY A 729 24.49 -20.72 6.43
CA GLY A 729 23.42 -20.88 7.41
C GLY A 729 22.37 -19.76 7.39
N ARG A 730 22.77 -18.53 7.00
CA ARG A 730 21.83 -17.39 6.92
C ARG A 730 20.78 -17.56 5.83
N VAL A 731 21.14 -18.20 4.73
CA VAL A 731 20.25 -18.44 3.59
C VAL A 731 19.53 -19.79 3.66
N ALA A 732 19.87 -20.63 4.65
CA ALA A 732 19.26 -21.94 4.83
C ALA A 732 17.71 -21.93 4.91
N PRO A 733 17.05 -20.94 5.52
CA PRO A 733 15.59 -20.87 5.56
C PRO A 733 14.93 -20.76 4.18
N TRP A 734 15.66 -20.32 3.16
CA TRP A 734 15.12 -20.13 1.81
C TRP A 734 15.47 -21.26 0.85
N ALA A 735 16.32 -22.21 1.26
CA ALA A 735 16.81 -23.29 0.38
C ALA A 735 15.73 -24.26 -0.12
N GLU A 736 14.53 -24.29 0.45
CA GLU A 736 13.42 -25.10 -0.05
C GLU A 736 12.72 -24.48 -1.28
N ARG A 737 12.89 -23.17 -1.50
CA ARG A 737 12.18 -22.39 -2.52
C ARG A 737 13.07 -21.56 -3.44
N ASP A 738 14.31 -21.32 -3.04
CA ASP A 738 15.31 -20.58 -3.81
C ASP A 738 16.48 -21.47 -4.23
N TYR A 739 16.78 -21.45 -5.53
CA TYR A 739 17.81 -22.30 -6.12
C TYR A 739 19.22 -21.97 -5.62
N ALA A 740 19.59 -20.69 -5.57
CA ALA A 740 20.91 -20.26 -5.15
C ALA A 740 21.20 -20.67 -3.69
N SER A 741 20.22 -20.46 -2.81
CA SER A 741 20.29 -20.90 -1.40
C SER A 741 20.42 -22.43 -1.28
N ALA A 742 19.67 -23.18 -2.10
CA ALA A 742 19.77 -24.66 -2.14
C ALA A 742 21.14 -25.13 -2.63
N LEU A 743 21.69 -24.50 -3.68
CA LEU A 743 23.01 -24.83 -4.23
C LEU A 743 24.13 -24.54 -3.23
N LEU A 744 24.02 -23.46 -2.44
CA LEU A 744 24.96 -23.16 -1.35
C LEU A 744 24.98 -24.26 -0.30
N GLN A 745 23.84 -24.84 0.07
CA GLN A 745 23.79 -25.99 0.96
C GLN A 745 24.48 -27.24 0.35
N VAL A 746 24.28 -27.47 -0.96
CA VAL A 746 25.00 -28.57 -1.66
C VAL A 746 26.50 -28.36 -1.54
N ARG A 747 27.02 -27.16 -1.83
CA ARG A 747 28.44 -26.82 -1.74
C ARG A 747 28.98 -27.05 -0.34
N LEU A 748 28.26 -26.58 0.69
CA LEU A 748 28.65 -26.71 2.09
C LEU A 748 28.77 -28.19 2.50
N PHE A 749 27.70 -28.99 2.30
CA PHE A 749 27.68 -30.39 2.73
C PHE A 749 28.63 -31.26 1.90
N HIS A 750 28.88 -30.92 0.63
CA HIS A 750 29.91 -31.54 -0.20
C HIS A 750 31.31 -31.26 0.37
N ALA A 751 31.64 -30.03 0.69
CA ALA A 751 32.90 -29.61 1.28
C ALA A 751 33.16 -30.22 2.67
N LEU A 752 32.09 -30.36 3.49
CA LEU A 752 32.16 -31.02 4.80
C LEU A 752 32.28 -32.56 4.71
N GLY A 753 32.08 -33.16 3.54
CA GLY A 753 32.08 -34.60 3.40
C GLY A 753 30.92 -35.30 4.12
N GLU A 754 29.73 -34.68 4.12
CA GLU A 754 28.52 -35.19 4.79
C GLU A 754 27.56 -35.79 3.74
N PRO A 755 27.67 -37.08 3.34
CA PRO A 755 27.00 -37.60 2.17
C PRO A 755 25.48 -37.62 2.26
N ALA A 756 24.91 -37.80 3.45
CA ALA A 756 23.47 -37.81 3.65
C ALA A 756 22.86 -36.41 3.50
N ALA A 757 23.45 -35.40 4.15
CA ALA A 757 23.03 -34.03 4.04
C ALA A 757 23.23 -33.49 2.60
N TRP A 758 24.38 -33.78 1.99
CA TRP A 758 24.64 -33.45 0.61
C TRP A 758 23.60 -34.05 -0.35
N SER A 759 23.25 -35.34 -0.20
CA SER A 759 22.28 -36.00 -1.07
C SER A 759 20.90 -35.37 -0.98
N ASN A 760 20.48 -35.00 0.22
CA ASN A 760 19.21 -34.30 0.46
C ASN A 760 19.22 -32.89 -0.15
N ALA A 761 20.28 -32.11 0.09
CA ALA A 761 20.44 -30.78 -0.49
C ALA A 761 20.48 -30.82 -2.01
N LEU A 762 21.22 -31.79 -2.59
CA LEU A 762 21.31 -32.01 -4.06
C LEU A 762 19.95 -32.33 -4.67
N ALA A 763 19.14 -33.15 -4.00
CA ALA A 763 17.77 -33.44 -4.45
C ALA A 763 16.90 -32.17 -4.41
N GLY A 764 17.07 -31.31 -3.41
CA GLY A 764 16.44 -30.01 -3.32
C GLY A 764 16.84 -29.08 -4.46
N ALA A 765 18.14 -28.87 -4.65
CA ALA A 765 18.68 -28.01 -5.71
C ALA A 765 18.25 -28.49 -7.12
N ARG A 766 18.23 -29.82 -7.38
CA ARG A 766 17.72 -30.35 -8.64
C ARG A 766 16.26 -30.02 -8.94
N ARG A 767 15.41 -29.99 -7.93
CA ARG A 767 14.00 -29.58 -8.12
C ARG A 767 13.84 -28.11 -8.50
N LEU A 768 14.76 -27.27 -8.01
CA LEU A 768 14.71 -25.82 -8.18
C LEU A 768 15.56 -25.32 -9.37
N ALA A 769 16.40 -26.18 -9.95
CA ALA A 769 17.35 -25.80 -10.99
C ALA A 769 16.67 -25.28 -12.27
N GLY A 770 15.49 -25.81 -12.63
CA GLY A 770 14.90 -25.53 -13.93
C GLY A 770 15.80 -26.04 -15.05
N GLU A 771 16.18 -25.13 -15.95
CA GLU A 771 17.08 -25.42 -17.09
C GLU A 771 18.57 -25.18 -16.76
N ARG A 772 18.89 -24.76 -15.52
CA ARG A 772 20.28 -24.52 -15.10
C ARG A 772 21.02 -25.84 -14.91
N GLU A 773 22.26 -25.88 -15.39
CA GLU A 773 23.13 -27.00 -15.14
C GLU A 773 23.73 -26.91 -13.72
N LEU A 774 23.71 -28.03 -13.00
CA LEU A 774 24.41 -28.15 -11.74
C LEU A 774 25.90 -28.39 -11.98
N PRO A 775 26.80 -27.70 -11.23
CA PRO A 775 28.25 -27.95 -11.38
C PRO A 775 28.59 -29.44 -11.22
N SER A 776 29.29 -29.98 -12.19
CA SER A 776 29.58 -31.43 -12.26
C SER A 776 30.31 -31.95 -11.00
N GLU A 777 31.20 -31.11 -10.42
CA GLU A 777 31.94 -31.46 -9.20
C GLU A 777 31.05 -31.57 -7.96
N LEU A 778 29.84 -30.96 -7.95
CA LEU A 778 28.89 -31.05 -6.86
C LEU A 778 27.91 -32.21 -7.00
N VAL A 779 27.83 -32.80 -8.18
CA VAL A 779 26.94 -33.94 -8.47
C VAL A 779 27.55 -35.27 -8.01
N GLU A 780 28.88 -35.34 -7.97
CA GLU A 780 29.60 -36.50 -7.45
C GLU A 780 29.59 -36.53 -5.92
N PRO A 781 29.49 -37.72 -5.31
CA PRO A 781 29.51 -37.82 -3.85
C PRO A 781 30.82 -37.30 -3.25
N PRO A 782 30.75 -36.63 -2.07
CA PRO A 782 31.94 -36.10 -1.42
C PRO A 782 32.90 -37.22 -1.00
N SER A 783 34.21 -37.03 -1.18
CA SER A 783 35.28 -37.99 -0.86
C SER A 783 35.65 -37.92 0.63
N GLY A 784 34.79 -38.47 1.52
CA GLY A 784 35.08 -38.65 2.95
C GLY A 784 34.95 -37.39 3.83
N ARG A 785 34.77 -37.66 5.14
CA ARG A 785 34.53 -36.61 6.17
C ARG A 785 35.81 -35.81 6.41
N ARG A 786 35.83 -34.52 6.21
CA ARG A 786 36.86 -33.62 6.69
C ARG A 786 36.63 -33.30 8.19
N GLU A 787 37.56 -33.64 9.06
CA GLU A 787 37.47 -33.23 10.46
C GLU A 787 37.61 -31.71 10.59
N ILE A 788 36.62 -31.10 11.16
CA ILE A 788 36.69 -29.67 11.54
C ILE A 788 37.54 -29.62 12.80
N ALA A 789 38.79 -29.16 12.69
CA ALA A 789 39.65 -28.98 13.81
C ALA A 789 38.99 -28.07 14.87
N GLY A 790 38.61 -28.61 16.03
CA GLY A 790 38.15 -27.85 17.20
C GLY A 790 36.76 -28.12 17.76
N VAL A 791 36.00 -29.08 17.21
CA VAL A 791 34.73 -29.52 17.82
C VAL A 791 34.97 -30.86 18.56
N HIS A 792 35.27 -30.79 19.87
CA HIS A 792 35.12 -31.95 20.72
C HIS A 792 33.63 -32.22 20.94
N PRO A 793 33.14 -33.43 20.68
CA PRO A 793 31.77 -33.79 21.07
C PRO A 793 31.69 -33.82 22.60
N ARG A 794 30.77 -33.05 23.18
CA ARG A 794 30.34 -33.19 24.54
C ARG A 794 29.22 -34.19 24.68
#